data_8ece15dc0b8725351838581f0c282587
#
_entry.id   8ece15dc0b8725351838581f0c282587
#
_cell.length_a   1.000
_cell.length_b   1.000
_cell.length_c   1.000
_cell.angle_alpha   90.00
_cell.angle_beta   90.00
_cell.angle_gamma   90.00
#
_symmetry.space_group_name_H-M   'P 1'
#
loop_
_entity.id
_entity.type
_entity.pdbx_description
1 polymer ?
#
loop_
_entity_poly.entity_id
_entity_poly.type
_entity_poly.pdbx_seq_one_letter_code
_entity_poly.pdbx_strand_id
1 'polypeptide(L)'
;MRTSRLLIGGTFLATAAPGLTQPADGPVEADAVSAEPDTAAQGSDALDAIVVTALRRETNLQRTPISISVASAQDLRDRHVQSLLDLGDGSIPGLRIATYESRQSALTVGIRGIVPGDANQPAREQGVGVYIDGVYLGRQHGLNAALFDIERIEVLRGPQGTLFGRNTEGGAVSIVTRAPTGEFGGNLSAGIGNFGSYSGALHLNLPELANVLVRVDAVVQHQGATVDNPLPGQLGWNAYHRYGGRVAARWRPSDRFTADFAYDIARDENAPFYSQLINFNPQGYPVATLAQIAAAGNRLPAGTIAPLPPTVTVSDRRMSAADIGVPQQPSIDRTQGMMARLSWEVSDGLELRSITARRTVDAEQWDNSGSAHRTPSFLPNGNFSRYSLSRLTQRQWSQELQAVGSFSDVDYVAGLYFFDERAEERAATPNTNRWNAAGTDYTINSATTWDPSNWSVARSSRARSRSYAAFGQFTWTPAGLETLHLTAGGRVTHDRKSGDLAMVNNAATSFPFAISATRFDPLLTIAWDATPEVNLYARYATGYRAGGASSRSLTFRTFGPESVASYELGAKILFLNRRGRFNLAGYVMDRSDSQFDFDFYAPQPNGTIRHTLETVNAPGTTRIRGIEADVTLRATDRLTLGASYAYTHWRVPPTPNPLAAGNPLQPLYIVYTPRHAASGSIDYSIPIGGGDGDTAVRLHLDANYSGRAHTFDNEDVRAEPSFTLNARLSLADISMGQGGQLLTLSLWSRNLLDEQHIYRRSNANRFPIDGNFGTVIGDYANFNAPRTFGLEAAVRF
;
A
#
# COMPACT_ATOMS: atom_id res chain seq x y z
N MET A 1 -27.09 3.29 -26.14
CA MET A 1 -27.40 2.41 -27.29
C MET A 1 -26.29 2.55 -28.33
N ARG A 2 -25.41 1.60 -28.40
CA ARG A 2 -24.71 1.05 -29.57
C ARG A 2 -23.64 0.09 -29.04
N THR A 3 -24.01 -1.18 -29.08
CA THR A 3 -23.17 -2.35 -28.84
C THR A 3 -22.29 -2.59 -30.06
N SER A 4 -20.98 -2.64 -29.87
CA SER A 4 -20.08 -3.20 -30.88
C SER A 4 -19.43 -4.44 -30.28
N ARG A 5 -19.91 -5.60 -30.73
CA ARG A 5 -19.27 -6.91 -30.49
C ARG A 5 -18.12 -7.06 -31.48
N LEU A 6 -16.93 -7.32 -30.97
CA LEU A 6 -15.82 -7.83 -31.78
C LEU A 6 -15.64 -9.31 -31.46
N LEU A 7 -16.04 -10.16 -32.41
CA LEU A 7 -15.68 -11.58 -32.43
C LEU A 7 -14.32 -11.71 -33.12
N ILE A 8 -13.34 -12.28 -32.39
CA ILE A 8 -12.13 -12.79 -33.03
C ILE A 8 -12.19 -14.32 -32.95
N GLY A 9 -12.54 -14.93 -34.05
CA GLY A 9 -12.40 -16.36 -34.28
C GLY A 9 -11.00 -16.65 -34.83
N GLY A 10 -10.18 -17.35 -34.07
CA GLY A 10 -8.87 -17.85 -34.51
C GLY A 10 -8.92 -19.37 -34.66
N THR A 11 -8.86 -19.82 -35.90
CA THR A 11 -8.76 -21.24 -36.26
C THR A 11 -7.30 -21.65 -36.20
N PHE A 12 -6.96 -22.63 -35.32
CA PHE A 12 -5.63 -23.26 -35.32
C PHE A 12 -5.61 -24.49 -36.24
N LEU A 13 -4.84 -24.42 -37.28
CA LEU A 13 -4.44 -25.59 -38.09
C LEU A 13 -3.19 -26.22 -37.47
N ALA A 14 -3.31 -27.50 -37.10
CA ALA A 14 -2.18 -28.33 -36.73
C ALA A 14 -1.55 -28.95 -37.97
N THR A 15 -0.25 -28.75 -38.17
CA THR A 15 0.53 -29.50 -39.13
C THR A 15 1.66 -30.26 -38.41
N ALA A 16 1.70 -31.56 -38.60
CA ALA A 16 2.73 -32.46 -38.10
C ALA A 16 3.98 -32.38 -39.01
N ALA A 17 5.17 -32.47 -38.42
CA ALA A 17 6.41 -32.62 -39.14
C ALA A 17 7.25 -33.81 -38.55
N PRO A 18 8.00 -34.51 -39.38
CA PRO A 18 8.60 -35.81 -39.02
C PRO A 18 9.99 -35.69 -38.39
N GLY A 19 10.36 -36.73 -37.62
CA GLY A 19 11.59 -36.83 -36.86
C GLY A 19 12.86 -37.03 -37.71
N LEU A 20 13.98 -36.67 -37.11
CA LEU A 20 15.31 -37.07 -37.51
C LEU A 20 16.15 -37.51 -36.30
N THR A 21 16.87 -38.59 -36.51
CA THR A 21 17.63 -39.44 -35.60
C THR A 21 18.93 -38.81 -35.12
N GLN A 22 19.35 -39.22 -33.90
CA GLN A 22 20.69 -39.02 -33.30
C GLN A 22 21.83 -39.72 -34.07
N PRO A 23 23.08 -39.28 -33.79
CA PRO A 23 24.04 -40.24 -33.19
C PRO A 23 24.74 -39.68 -31.91
N ALA A 24 25.12 -40.64 -31.07
CA ALA A 24 25.85 -40.50 -29.83
C ALA A 24 27.37 -40.30 -30.08
N ASP A 25 28.03 -39.56 -29.17
CA ASP A 25 29.29 -39.94 -28.54
C ASP A 25 29.78 -38.94 -27.47
N GLY A 26 30.04 -39.46 -26.29
CA GLY A 26 31.19 -39.30 -25.42
C GLY A 26 31.37 -38.09 -24.51
N PRO A 27 31.78 -38.28 -23.26
CA PRO A 27 31.69 -37.25 -22.22
C PRO A 27 32.98 -36.41 -22.11
N VAL A 28 32.81 -35.14 -21.83
CA VAL A 28 33.85 -34.26 -21.24
C VAL A 28 33.24 -33.54 -20.05
N GLU A 29 33.75 -33.83 -18.85
CA GLU A 29 33.48 -33.10 -17.62
C GLU A 29 34.00 -31.67 -17.73
N ALA A 30 33.15 -30.72 -17.40
CA ALA A 30 33.54 -29.39 -16.98
C ALA A 30 32.49 -28.90 -15.99
N ASP A 31 32.92 -28.73 -14.74
CA ASP A 31 32.12 -28.15 -13.65
C ASP A 31 31.66 -26.73 -14.02
N ALA A 32 30.37 -26.64 -14.34
CA ALA A 32 29.68 -25.36 -14.40
C ALA A 32 28.61 -25.38 -13.32
N VAL A 33 28.76 -24.51 -12.30
CA VAL A 33 27.73 -24.25 -11.32
C VAL A 33 26.57 -23.56 -12.03
N SER A 34 25.62 -24.37 -12.53
CA SER A 34 24.35 -23.90 -13.03
C SER A 34 23.38 -23.75 -11.85
N ALA A 35 22.90 -22.54 -11.62
CA ALA A 35 21.74 -22.30 -10.77
C ALA A 35 20.52 -22.95 -11.44
N GLU A 36 20.07 -24.08 -10.94
CA GLU A 36 18.85 -24.75 -11.38
C GLU A 36 17.63 -23.90 -10.98
N PRO A 37 16.60 -23.79 -11.85
CA PRO A 37 15.32 -23.22 -11.46
C PRO A 37 14.56 -24.20 -10.58
N ASP A 38 13.93 -23.68 -9.55
CA ASP A 38 13.19 -24.28 -8.45
C ASP A 38 12.13 -25.30 -8.90
N THR A 39 12.56 -26.53 -9.19
CA THR A 39 11.69 -27.70 -9.20
C THR A 39 11.69 -28.29 -7.80
N ALA A 40 10.58 -28.02 -7.06
CA ALA A 40 10.15 -28.77 -5.88
C ALA A 40 11.28 -29.10 -4.88
N ALA A 41 11.85 -28.10 -4.23
CA ALA A 41 12.61 -28.31 -3.00
C ALA A 41 11.65 -28.71 -1.86
N GLN A 42 11.15 -29.93 -1.89
CA GLN A 42 10.67 -30.66 -0.73
C GLN A 42 11.90 -31.28 -0.02
N GLY A 43 12.81 -30.44 0.48
CA GLY A 43 13.98 -30.85 1.19
C GLY A 43 14.27 -29.91 2.37
N SER A 44 14.82 -30.40 3.42
CA SER A 44 15.03 -29.89 4.77
C SER A 44 15.64 -28.49 4.94
N ASP A 45 16.04 -27.80 3.89
CA ASP A 45 16.89 -26.59 3.95
C ASP A 45 16.16 -25.28 3.62
N ALA A 46 14.84 -25.28 3.41
CA ALA A 46 14.09 -24.15 2.86
C ALA A 46 14.03 -22.89 3.77
N LEU A 47 14.27 -22.98 5.07
CA LEU A 47 14.29 -21.82 5.97
C LEU A 47 15.56 -20.98 5.83
N ASP A 48 16.64 -21.54 5.30
CA ASP A 48 17.92 -20.83 5.11
C ASP A 48 17.98 -20.06 3.79
N ALA A 49 17.17 -20.42 2.80
CA ALA A 49 17.32 -19.98 1.41
C ALA A 49 16.57 -18.70 1.05
N ILE A 50 15.99 -17.96 2.02
CA ILE A 50 15.26 -16.73 1.68
C ILE A 50 16.24 -15.65 1.24
N VAL A 51 16.18 -15.34 -0.07
CA VAL A 51 16.95 -14.27 -0.69
C VAL A 51 16.15 -12.98 -0.64
N VAL A 52 16.80 -11.88 -0.29
CA VAL A 52 16.24 -10.52 -0.27
C VAL A 52 17.11 -9.57 -1.10
N THR A 53 16.48 -8.49 -1.61
CA THR A 53 17.16 -7.47 -2.42
C THR A 53 17.32 -6.12 -1.71
N ALA A 54 17.16 -6.14 -0.39
CA ALA A 54 17.22 -4.96 0.48
C ALA A 54 18.50 -4.12 0.37
N LEU A 55 19.61 -4.73 0.02
CA LEU A 55 20.91 -4.07 -0.16
C LEU A 55 21.25 -3.76 -1.62
N ARG A 56 20.25 -3.69 -2.52
CA ARG A 56 20.44 -3.54 -3.98
C ARG A 56 21.26 -4.68 -4.60
N ARG A 57 21.47 -5.74 -3.88
CA ARG A 57 22.04 -7.03 -4.30
C ARG A 57 21.28 -8.15 -3.60
N GLU A 58 21.33 -9.32 -4.16
CA GLU A 58 20.78 -10.53 -3.55
C GLU A 58 21.61 -10.91 -2.32
N THR A 59 20.95 -11.08 -1.19
CA THR A 59 21.58 -11.48 0.06
C THR A 59 20.65 -12.43 0.83
N ASN A 60 21.23 -13.31 1.61
CA ASN A 60 20.46 -14.18 2.49
C ASN A 60 19.80 -13.37 3.60
N LEU A 61 18.50 -13.58 3.87
CA LEU A 61 17.73 -12.89 4.90
C LEU A 61 18.41 -12.95 6.27
N GLN A 62 19.00 -14.11 6.66
CA GLN A 62 19.60 -14.30 7.98
C GLN A 62 20.95 -13.57 8.14
N ARG A 63 21.60 -13.21 7.04
CA ARG A 63 22.84 -12.44 7.03
C ARG A 63 22.66 -10.97 6.64
N THR A 64 21.43 -10.54 6.38
CA THR A 64 21.12 -9.14 6.03
C THR A 64 20.86 -8.35 7.32
N PRO A 65 21.74 -7.40 7.76
CA PRO A 65 21.68 -6.78 9.08
C PRO A 65 20.67 -5.63 9.14
N ILE A 66 19.40 -5.98 8.98
CA ILE A 66 18.25 -5.08 9.03
C ILE A 66 16.97 -5.87 9.38
N SER A 67 16.03 -5.23 10.06
CA SER A 67 14.70 -5.80 10.28
C SER A 67 13.91 -5.86 8.96
N ILE A 68 13.64 -7.06 8.47
CA ILE A 68 12.89 -7.31 7.22
C ILE A 68 11.87 -8.41 7.46
N SER A 69 10.64 -8.20 6.98
CA SER A 69 9.66 -9.29 6.79
C SER A 69 9.52 -9.58 5.30
N VAL A 70 9.40 -10.84 4.96
CA VAL A 70 9.19 -11.32 3.59
C VAL A 70 7.88 -12.09 3.55
N ALA A 71 6.98 -11.70 2.65
CA ALA A 71 5.81 -12.49 2.27
C ALA A 71 6.11 -13.16 0.92
N SER A 72 6.21 -14.47 0.91
CA SER A 72 6.46 -15.26 -0.30
C SER A 72 5.21 -15.35 -1.19
N ALA A 73 5.37 -15.79 -2.43
CA ALA A 73 4.23 -16.07 -3.31
C ALA A 73 3.23 -17.06 -2.69
N GLN A 74 3.72 -18.03 -1.91
CA GLN A 74 2.86 -19.01 -1.22
C GLN A 74 2.08 -18.34 -0.09
N ASP A 75 2.74 -17.53 0.77
CA ASP A 75 2.06 -16.76 1.83
C ASP A 75 0.96 -15.86 1.26
N LEU A 76 1.21 -15.19 0.12
CA LEU A 76 0.23 -14.32 -0.53
C LEU A 76 -0.99 -15.13 -1.04
N ARG A 77 -0.75 -16.32 -1.61
CA ARG A 77 -1.83 -17.21 -2.06
C ARG A 77 -2.64 -17.76 -0.88
N ASP A 78 -1.97 -18.28 0.13
CA ASP A 78 -2.61 -18.93 1.28
C ASP A 78 -3.50 -17.96 2.06
N ARG A 79 -3.07 -16.70 2.19
CA ARG A 79 -3.83 -15.60 2.81
C ARG A 79 -4.82 -14.92 1.85
N HIS A 80 -4.94 -15.38 0.60
CA HIS A 80 -5.78 -14.77 -0.43
C HIS A 80 -5.53 -13.26 -0.58
N VAL A 81 -4.25 -12.87 -0.68
CA VAL A 81 -3.82 -11.48 -0.91
C VAL A 81 -3.92 -11.17 -2.39
N GLN A 82 -4.79 -10.26 -2.78
CA GLN A 82 -5.04 -9.86 -4.17
C GLN A 82 -4.51 -8.44 -4.48
N SER A 83 -4.33 -7.62 -3.46
CA SER A 83 -3.80 -6.25 -3.56
C SER A 83 -2.99 -5.89 -2.32
N LEU A 84 -2.27 -4.75 -2.37
CA LEU A 84 -1.53 -4.27 -1.20
C LEU A 84 -2.43 -3.98 0.00
N LEU A 85 -3.68 -3.54 -0.22
CA LEU A 85 -4.62 -3.26 0.87
C LEU A 85 -4.90 -4.50 1.72
N ASP A 86 -4.86 -5.68 1.13
CA ASP A 86 -5.10 -6.94 1.83
C ASP A 86 -4.06 -7.24 2.93
N LEU A 87 -2.84 -6.71 2.80
CA LEU A 87 -1.79 -6.77 3.83
C LEU A 87 -2.05 -5.81 5.01
N GLY A 88 -3.08 -4.97 4.91
CA GLY A 88 -3.54 -4.08 5.99
C GLY A 88 -4.25 -4.82 7.13
N ASP A 89 -4.51 -6.13 7.00
CA ASP A 89 -5.17 -6.98 7.99
C ASP A 89 -4.34 -7.25 9.26
N GLY A 90 -3.08 -6.79 9.30
CA GLY A 90 -2.17 -6.97 10.43
C GLY A 90 -1.28 -8.19 10.32
N SER A 91 -1.32 -8.91 9.21
CA SER A 91 -0.50 -10.11 8.94
C SER A 91 1.01 -9.86 9.00
N ILE A 92 1.44 -8.62 8.77
CA ILE A 92 2.82 -8.17 8.97
C ILE A 92 2.81 -7.10 10.08
N PRO A 93 3.02 -7.46 11.36
CA PRO A 93 3.07 -6.50 12.45
C PRO A 93 4.12 -5.40 12.19
N GLY A 94 3.75 -4.14 12.49
CA GLY A 94 4.61 -2.98 12.18
C GLY A 94 4.41 -2.36 10.81
N LEU A 95 3.89 -3.09 9.81
CA LEU A 95 3.37 -2.56 8.56
C LEU A 95 1.91 -2.12 8.76
N ARG A 96 1.55 -0.97 8.23
CA ARG A 96 0.17 -0.46 8.17
C ARG A 96 -0.14 -0.04 6.76
N ILE A 97 -1.25 -0.56 6.25
CA ILE A 97 -1.82 -0.14 4.98
C ILE A 97 -3.25 0.25 5.27
N ALA A 98 -3.57 1.50 4.98
CA ALA A 98 -4.88 2.08 5.19
C ALA A 98 -5.25 2.93 3.97
N THR A 99 -6.52 3.22 3.81
CA THR A 99 -6.97 4.14 2.78
C THR A 99 -6.98 5.57 3.32
N TYR A 100 -6.73 6.52 2.43
CA TYR A 100 -7.02 7.90 2.76
C TYR A 100 -8.53 8.11 2.79
N GLU A 101 -9.06 8.41 3.96
CA GLU A 101 -10.52 8.42 4.20
C GLU A 101 -11.16 7.10 3.72
N SER A 102 -12.16 7.18 2.84
CA SER A 102 -12.87 6.03 2.27
C SER A 102 -12.37 5.61 0.88
N ARG A 103 -11.29 6.21 0.38
CA ARG A 103 -10.80 6.03 -1.00
C ARG A 103 -10.00 4.76 -1.14
N GLN A 104 -10.56 3.74 -1.77
CA GLN A 104 -9.87 2.46 -1.95
C GLN A 104 -8.57 2.57 -2.76
N SER A 105 -8.49 3.48 -3.70
CA SER A 105 -7.38 3.60 -4.65
C SER A 105 -6.14 4.31 -4.08
N ALA A 106 -6.31 5.16 -3.06
CA ALA A 106 -5.23 5.93 -2.47
C ALA A 106 -4.77 5.31 -1.14
N LEU A 107 -3.71 4.50 -1.19
CA LEU A 107 -3.20 3.80 -0.01
C LEU A 107 -2.15 4.62 0.74
N THR A 108 -2.37 4.76 2.03
CA THR A 108 -1.36 5.21 3.00
C THR A 108 -0.59 3.99 3.51
N VAL A 109 0.71 3.97 3.26
CA VAL A 109 1.61 2.93 3.77
C VAL A 109 2.42 3.51 4.92
N GLY A 110 2.43 2.82 6.04
CA GLY A 110 3.15 3.23 7.25
C GLY A 110 3.96 2.10 7.86
N ILE A 111 5.13 2.43 8.39
CA ILE A 111 6.02 1.51 9.11
C ILE A 111 6.54 2.22 10.36
N ARG A 112 6.56 1.52 11.52
CA ARG A 112 7.10 2.02 12.79
C ARG A 112 6.56 3.40 13.20
N GLY A 113 5.29 3.70 12.91
CA GLY A 113 4.68 4.98 13.27
C GLY A 113 4.97 6.13 12.30
N ILE A 114 5.68 5.91 11.24
CA ILE A 114 5.80 6.87 10.14
C ILE A 114 4.65 6.61 9.16
N VAL A 115 3.59 7.40 9.31
CA VAL A 115 2.36 7.25 8.53
C VAL A 115 1.91 8.64 8.06
N PRO A 116 2.13 9.01 6.79
CA PRO A 116 1.73 10.32 6.28
C PRO A 116 0.21 10.39 6.13
N GLY A 117 -0.43 11.41 6.71
CA GLY A 117 -1.88 11.53 6.74
C GLY A 117 -2.52 11.77 5.37
N ASP A 118 -2.06 12.76 4.63
CA ASP A 118 -2.70 13.24 3.39
C ASP A 118 -1.68 13.41 2.24
N ALA A 119 -0.99 12.32 1.88
CA ALA A 119 0.00 12.34 0.81
C ALA A 119 -0.60 12.17 -0.61
N ASN A 120 -1.92 12.21 -0.75
CA ASN A 120 -2.60 12.05 -2.04
C ASN A 120 -2.61 13.32 -2.91
N GLN A 121 -2.13 14.45 -2.40
CA GLN A 121 -2.07 15.73 -3.12
C GLN A 121 -0.83 15.84 -4.01
N PRO A 122 -0.86 16.60 -5.14
CA PRO A 122 0.27 16.70 -6.08
C PRO A 122 1.61 17.13 -5.46
N ALA A 123 1.58 17.98 -4.44
CA ALA A 123 2.78 18.55 -3.83
C ALA A 123 3.19 17.88 -2.50
N ARG A 124 2.49 16.82 -2.06
CA ARG A 124 2.80 16.07 -0.83
C ARG A 124 3.46 14.73 -1.14
N GLU A 125 4.16 14.17 -0.16
CA GLU A 125 4.97 12.95 -0.32
C GLU A 125 4.58 11.87 0.71
N GLN A 126 4.93 10.62 0.37
CA GLN A 126 4.84 9.48 1.28
C GLN A 126 6.04 9.45 2.24
N GLY A 127 5.91 8.74 3.38
CA GLY A 127 7.02 8.52 4.33
C GLY A 127 7.62 7.10 4.24
N VAL A 128 6.95 6.20 3.52
CA VAL A 128 7.40 4.84 3.20
C VAL A 128 7.43 4.70 1.69
N GLY A 129 8.57 4.29 1.15
CA GLY A 129 8.75 4.08 -0.29
C GLY A 129 8.11 2.76 -0.73
N VAL A 130 7.35 2.77 -1.83
CA VAL A 130 6.84 1.56 -2.47
C VAL A 130 7.52 1.38 -3.82
N TYR A 131 8.02 0.18 -4.07
CA TYR A 131 8.81 -0.15 -5.27
C TYR A 131 8.25 -1.40 -5.94
N ILE A 132 8.29 -1.42 -7.28
CA ILE A 132 8.09 -2.64 -8.09
C ILE A 132 9.37 -2.88 -8.89
N ASP A 133 10.02 -4.02 -8.70
CA ASP A 133 11.28 -4.40 -9.36
C ASP A 133 12.37 -3.31 -9.27
N GLY A 134 12.42 -2.60 -8.13
CA GLY A 134 13.34 -1.51 -7.88
C GLY A 134 12.89 -0.14 -8.38
N VAL A 135 11.77 -0.04 -9.09
CA VAL A 135 11.20 1.23 -9.58
C VAL A 135 10.31 1.87 -8.53
N TYR A 136 10.62 3.08 -8.10
CA TYR A 136 9.84 3.85 -7.12
C TYR A 136 8.47 4.25 -7.66
N LEU A 137 7.41 4.08 -6.84
CA LEU A 137 6.05 4.53 -7.12
C LEU A 137 5.79 5.84 -6.37
N GLY A 138 5.75 6.94 -7.09
CA GLY A 138 5.74 8.30 -6.52
C GLY A 138 4.44 8.73 -5.87
N ARG A 139 3.33 7.98 -6.04
CA ARG A 139 1.99 8.39 -5.57
C ARG A 139 1.27 7.29 -4.81
N GLN A 140 0.36 7.70 -3.92
CA GLN A 140 -0.56 6.78 -3.22
C GLN A 140 -1.63 6.20 -4.14
N HIS A 141 -2.06 6.96 -5.15
CA HIS A 141 -3.02 6.50 -6.15
C HIS A 141 -2.42 5.39 -7.00
N GLY A 142 -3.24 4.40 -7.31
CA GLY A 142 -2.84 3.22 -8.08
C GLY A 142 -2.05 2.19 -7.29
N LEU A 143 -1.76 2.40 -6.00
CA LEU A 143 -1.09 1.39 -5.15
C LEU A 143 -1.99 0.19 -4.85
N ASN A 144 -3.32 0.34 -4.98
CA ASN A 144 -4.27 -0.75 -4.78
C ASN A 144 -4.62 -1.51 -6.08
N ALA A 145 -3.85 -1.32 -7.14
CA ALA A 145 -3.98 -2.11 -8.35
C ALA A 145 -3.79 -3.60 -8.08
N ALA A 146 -4.36 -4.45 -8.93
CA ALA A 146 -4.17 -5.89 -8.85
C ALA A 146 -2.67 -6.23 -8.90
N LEU A 147 -2.25 -7.14 -8.04
CA LEU A 147 -0.90 -7.67 -8.05
C LEU A 147 -0.78 -8.72 -9.17
N PHE A 148 0.20 -8.55 -10.04
CA PHE A 148 0.56 -9.57 -11.03
C PHE A 148 1.37 -10.69 -10.35
N ASP A 149 1.89 -11.65 -11.06
CA ASP A 149 2.62 -12.77 -10.48
C ASP A 149 3.82 -12.30 -9.63
N ILE A 150 3.57 -12.16 -8.34
CA ILE A 150 4.53 -11.71 -7.36
C ILE A 150 5.37 -12.89 -6.88
N GLU A 151 6.68 -12.74 -6.91
CA GLU A 151 7.59 -13.70 -6.30
C GLU A 151 7.62 -13.54 -4.79
N ARG A 152 7.76 -12.28 -4.32
CA ARG A 152 7.73 -11.92 -2.90
C ARG A 152 7.49 -10.43 -2.70
N ILE A 153 7.06 -10.08 -1.49
CA ILE A 153 7.01 -8.71 -0.99
C ILE A 153 7.96 -8.61 0.19
N GLU A 154 8.94 -7.70 0.09
CA GLU A 154 9.89 -7.40 1.15
C GLU A 154 9.48 -6.12 1.87
N VAL A 155 9.33 -6.17 3.20
CA VAL A 155 9.02 -5.01 4.04
C VAL A 155 10.27 -4.67 4.86
N LEU A 156 10.98 -3.63 4.42
CA LEU A 156 12.19 -3.13 5.06
C LEU A 156 11.79 -2.11 6.12
N ARG A 157 12.06 -2.40 7.36
CA ARG A 157 11.66 -1.55 8.49
C ARG A 157 12.76 -0.58 8.90
N GLY A 158 12.35 0.64 9.26
CA GLY A 158 13.27 1.74 9.61
C GLY A 158 13.87 2.45 8.39
N PRO A 159 14.59 3.58 8.61
CA PRO A 159 15.03 4.45 7.53
C PRO A 159 15.91 3.77 6.48
N GLN A 160 15.63 4.06 5.20
CA GLN A 160 16.32 3.53 4.04
C GLN A 160 16.90 4.65 3.14
N GLY A 161 17.25 5.81 3.72
CA GLY A 161 17.68 6.99 2.99
C GLY A 161 18.90 6.77 2.10
N THR A 162 19.83 5.91 2.50
CA THR A 162 21.09 5.66 1.77
C THR A 162 20.87 4.96 0.44
N LEU A 163 20.23 3.80 0.41
CA LEU A 163 20.09 3.00 -0.82
C LEU A 163 18.79 3.27 -1.59
N PHE A 164 17.69 3.59 -0.89
CA PHE A 164 16.38 3.84 -1.50
C PHE A 164 16.09 5.33 -1.68
N GLY A 165 16.70 6.19 -0.86
CA GLY A 165 16.66 7.64 -1.01
C GLY A 165 15.45 8.31 -0.38
N ARG A 166 14.91 9.30 -1.10
CA ARG A 166 13.83 10.17 -0.62
C ARG A 166 12.58 9.37 -0.22
N ASN A 167 11.83 9.91 0.74
CA ASN A 167 10.52 9.38 1.13
C ASN A 167 10.55 7.94 1.67
N THR A 168 11.64 7.58 2.35
CA THR A 168 11.86 6.24 2.95
C THR A 168 12.26 6.35 4.43
N GLU A 169 11.78 7.37 5.13
CA GLU A 169 12.10 7.60 6.55
C GLU A 169 11.51 6.53 7.47
N GLY A 170 10.35 5.94 7.13
CA GLY A 170 9.74 4.83 7.86
C GLY A 170 10.25 3.47 7.39
N GLY A 171 10.66 3.37 6.13
CA GLY A 171 11.06 2.13 5.50
C GLY A 171 10.71 2.05 4.02
N ALA A 172 10.74 0.83 3.49
CA ALA A 172 10.37 0.55 2.11
C ALA A 172 9.57 -0.76 1.99
N VAL A 173 8.65 -0.80 1.04
CA VAL A 173 7.95 -2.00 0.57
C VAL A 173 8.44 -2.28 -0.84
N SER A 174 9.12 -3.41 -1.04
CA SER A 174 9.64 -3.85 -2.32
C SER A 174 8.85 -5.03 -2.83
N ILE A 175 8.17 -4.86 -3.95
CA ILE A 175 7.41 -5.88 -4.67
C ILE A 175 8.33 -6.42 -5.75
N VAL A 176 8.65 -7.71 -5.67
CA VAL A 176 9.48 -8.41 -6.65
C VAL A 176 8.58 -9.31 -7.48
N THR A 177 8.59 -9.12 -8.79
CA THR A 177 7.81 -9.95 -9.71
C THR A 177 8.64 -11.12 -10.23
N ARG A 178 7.98 -12.22 -10.63
CA ARG A 178 8.68 -13.36 -11.20
C ARG A 178 9.31 -13.01 -12.54
N ALA A 179 10.54 -13.45 -12.73
CA ALA A 179 11.26 -13.32 -13.99
C ALA A 179 10.77 -14.35 -15.03
N PRO A 180 10.92 -14.08 -16.36
CA PRO A 180 10.73 -15.07 -17.39
C PRO A 180 11.74 -16.23 -17.25
N THR A 181 11.27 -17.49 -17.39
CA THR A 181 12.11 -18.68 -17.26
C THR A 181 12.71 -19.17 -18.59
N GLY A 182 12.01 -18.92 -19.71
CA GLY A 182 12.38 -19.48 -21.02
C GLY A 182 11.89 -20.91 -21.25
N GLU A 183 11.26 -21.52 -20.27
CA GLU A 183 10.61 -22.82 -20.40
C GLU A 183 9.10 -22.62 -20.51
N PHE A 184 8.45 -23.44 -21.38
CA PHE A 184 6.99 -23.39 -21.47
C PHE A 184 6.37 -23.89 -20.19
N GLY A 185 5.53 -23.08 -19.60
CA GLY A 185 4.84 -23.44 -18.37
C GLY A 185 4.08 -22.25 -17.79
N GLY A 186 3.26 -22.50 -16.77
CA GLY A 186 2.48 -21.43 -16.20
C GLY A 186 1.52 -21.88 -15.12
N ASN A 187 0.65 -20.91 -14.78
CA ASN A 187 -0.45 -21.13 -13.85
C ASN A 187 -1.71 -20.43 -14.37
N LEU A 188 -2.82 -21.14 -14.36
CA LEU A 188 -4.15 -20.59 -14.62
C LEU A 188 -5.00 -20.80 -13.37
N SER A 189 -5.58 -19.74 -12.83
CA SER A 189 -6.51 -19.85 -11.70
C SER A 189 -7.83 -19.14 -11.97
N ALA A 190 -8.90 -19.67 -11.37
CA ALA A 190 -10.23 -19.06 -11.35
C ALA A 190 -10.90 -19.30 -10.00
N GLY A 191 -11.60 -18.30 -9.49
CA GLY A 191 -12.27 -18.37 -8.20
C GLY A 191 -13.61 -17.64 -8.20
N ILE A 192 -14.51 -18.08 -7.31
CA ILE A 192 -15.81 -17.46 -7.04
C ILE A 192 -16.03 -17.38 -5.53
N GLY A 193 -16.82 -16.42 -5.06
CA GLY A 193 -17.11 -16.28 -3.64
C GLY A 193 -18.40 -15.52 -3.35
N ASN A 194 -18.63 -15.24 -2.07
CA ASN A 194 -19.76 -14.42 -1.66
C ASN A 194 -19.64 -12.98 -2.15
N PHE A 195 -20.70 -12.18 -2.00
CA PHE A 195 -20.82 -10.82 -2.59
C PHE A 195 -20.61 -10.79 -4.11
N GLY A 196 -20.95 -11.88 -4.82
CA GLY A 196 -20.76 -11.99 -6.26
C GLY A 196 -19.30 -11.91 -6.70
N SER A 197 -18.36 -12.21 -5.80
CA SER A 197 -16.94 -12.10 -6.11
C SER A 197 -16.48 -13.17 -7.09
N TYR A 198 -15.58 -12.79 -7.98
CA TYR A 198 -14.85 -13.69 -8.87
C TYR A 198 -13.43 -13.20 -9.10
N SER A 199 -12.54 -14.13 -9.37
CA SER A 199 -11.17 -13.85 -9.72
C SER A 199 -10.69 -14.77 -10.83
N GLY A 200 -9.70 -14.32 -11.59
CA GLY A 200 -8.97 -15.11 -12.56
C GLY A 200 -7.56 -14.57 -12.72
N ALA A 201 -6.60 -15.47 -12.89
CA ALA A 201 -5.23 -15.11 -13.20
C ALA A 201 -4.63 -16.12 -14.20
N LEU A 202 -3.86 -15.60 -15.15
CA LEU A 202 -3.03 -16.35 -16.07
C LEU A 202 -1.60 -15.85 -15.94
N HIS A 203 -0.68 -16.78 -15.72
CA HIS A 203 0.76 -16.56 -15.71
C HIS A 203 1.41 -17.55 -16.66
N LEU A 204 2.00 -17.08 -17.75
CA LEU A 204 2.50 -17.91 -18.83
C LEU A 204 3.93 -17.55 -19.16
N ASN A 205 4.85 -18.52 -19.05
CA ASN A 205 6.18 -18.46 -19.66
C ASN A 205 6.14 -19.07 -21.05
N LEU A 206 6.79 -18.41 -21.99
CA LEU A 206 6.99 -18.93 -23.36
C LEU A 206 8.36 -19.58 -23.46
N PRO A 207 8.52 -20.55 -24.39
CA PRO A 207 9.82 -21.12 -24.70
C PRO A 207 10.83 -20.05 -25.10
N GLU A 208 12.07 -20.23 -24.72
CA GLU A 208 13.16 -19.34 -25.16
C GLU A 208 13.28 -19.31 -26.67
N LEU A 209 13.40 -18.09 -27.24
CA LEU A 209 13.61 -17.90 -28.66
C LEU A 209 14.74 -16.87 -28.87
N ALA A 210 15.81 -17.25 -29.53
CA ALA A 210 16.96 -16.38 -29.85
C ALA A 210 17.51 -15.62 -28.59
N ASN A 211 17.70 -16.33 -27.49
CA ASN A 211 18.15 -15.81 -26.21
C ASN A 211 17.16 -14.79 -25.57
N VAL A 212 15.90 -14.77 -26.01
CA VAL A 212 14.83 -13.98 -25.44
C VAL A 212 13.84 -14.89 -24.71
N LEU A 213 13.66 -14.64 -23.44
CA LEU A 213 12.68 -15.28 -22.57
C LEU A 213 11.52 -14.32 -22.39
N VAL A 214 10.28 -14.80 -22.49
CA VAL A 214 9.08 -13.96 -22.40
C VAL A 214 8.11 -14.56 -21.39
N ARG A 215 7.52 -13.66 -20.57
CA ARG A 215 6.43 -13.99 -19.66
C ARG A 215 5.26 -13.04 -19.89
N VAL A 216 4.05 -13.58 -19.82
CA VAL A 216 2.79 -12.84 -19.94
C VAL A 216 1.94 -13.14 -18.72
N ASP A 217 1.48 -12.07 -18.05
CA ASP A 217 0.60 -12.15 -16.90
C ASP A 217 -0.69 -11.37 -17.17
N ALA A 218 -1.83 -11.93 -16.75
CA ALA A 218 -3.13 -11.28 -16.80
C ALA A 218 -3.93 -11.60 -15.54
N VAL A 219 -4.64 -10.60 -14.99
CA VAL A 219 -5.45 -10.78 -13.79
C VAL A 219 -6.78 -10.06 -13.93
N VAL A 220 -7.83 -10.64 -13.33
CA VAL A 220 -9.14 -10.03 -13.12
C VAL A 220 -9.62 -10.35 -11.71
N GLN A 221 -10.19 -9.36 -11.02
CA GLN A 221 -10.70 -9.49 -9.67
C GLN A 221 -11.95 -8.64 -9.54
N HIS A 222 -12.99 -9.19 -8.96
CA HIS A 222 -14.26 -8.50 -8.73
C HIS A 222 -14.85 -8.89 -7.37
N GLN A 223 -15.44 -7.91 -6.70
CA GLN A 223 -16.31 -8.09 -5.55
C GLN A 223 -17.43 -7.07 -5.63
N GLY A 224 -18.66 -7.52 -5.49
CA GLY A 224 -19.82 -6.66 -5.37
C GLY A 224 -19.87 -5.88 -4.07
N ALA A 225 -20.86 -5.03 -3.93
CA ALA A 225 -21.03 -4.21 -2.74
C ALA A 225 -21.28 -5.07 -1.49
N THR A 226 -20.68 -4.67 -0.35
CA THR A 226 -20.99 -5.23 0.96
C THR A 226 -21.95 -4.35 1.77
N VAL A 227 -22.21 -3.13 1.26
CA VAL A 227 -23.25 -2.22 1.77
C VAL A 227 -24.09 -1.75 0.58
N ASP A 228 -25.38 -2.06 0.60
CA ASP A 228 -26.30 -1.77 -0.48
C ASP A 228 -26.67 -0.29 -0.54
N ASN A 229 -26.80 0.23 -1.75
CA ASN A 229 -27.35 1.57 -2.01
C ASN A 229 -28.86 1.45 -2.24
N PRO A 230 -29.70 2.05 -1.39
CA PRO A 230 -31.15 1.95 -1.55
C PRO A 230 -31.70 2.66 -2.81
N LEU A 231 -30.87 3.49 -3.47
CA LEU A 231 -31.27 4.13 -4.73
C LEU A 231 -31.19 3.12 -5.89
N PRO A 232 -32.30 2.82 -6.58
CA PRO A 232 -32.35 1.78 -7.61
C PRO A 232 -31.32 1.99 -8.72
N GLY A 233 -30.63 0.93 -9.10
CA GLY A 233 -29.65 0.93 -10.20
C GLY A 233 -28.33 1.63 -9.90
N GLN A 234 -28.10 2.06 -8.64
CA GLN A 234 -26.85 2.67 -8.22
C GLN A 234 -25.90 1.65 -7.59
N LEU A 235 -24.61 1.89 -7.76
CA LEU A 235 -23.56 1.09 -7.15
C LEU A 235 -23.62 1.21 -5.61
N GLY A 236 -23.49 0.10 -4.89
CA GLY A 236 -23.28 0.11 -3.44
C GLY A 236 -21.82 0.41 -3.07
N TRP A 237 -21.50 0.38 -1.75
CA TRP A 237 -20.17 0.68 -1.23
C TRP A 237 -19.33 -0.57 -1.06
N ASN A 238 -18.01 -0.37 -0.98
CA ASN A 238 -16.98 -1.39 -0.79
C ASN A 238 -16.76 -2.32 -2.01
N ALA A 239 -17.42 -2.06 -3.14
CA ALA A 239 -17.23 -2.83 -4.36
C ALA A 239 -15.93 -2.50 -5.07
N TYR A 240 -15.39 -3.47 -5.82
CA TYR A 240 -14.29 -3.23 -6.74
C TYR A 240 -14.33 -4.16 -7.95
N HIS A 241 -13.74 -3.70 -9.05
CA HIS A 241 -13.45 -4.47 -10.26
C HIS A 241 -12.08 -4.07 -10.78
N ARG A 242 -11.10 -4.98 -10.71
CA ARG A 242 -9.71 -4.76 -11.07
C ARG A 242 -9.30 -5.72 -12.16
N TYR A 243 -8.59 -5.22 -13.13
CA TYR A 243 -7.99 -6.05 -14.16
C TYR A 243 -6.71 -5.41 -14.70
N GLY A 244 -5.84 -6.23 -15.23
CA GLY A 244 -4.61 -5.76 -15.80
C GLY A 244 -3.78 -6.86 -16.41
N GLY A 245 -2.69 -6.45 -17.05
CA GLY A 245 -1.74 -7.35 -17.66
C GLY A 245 -0.32 -6.82 -17.57
N ARG A 246 0.62 -7.73 -17.65
CA ARG A 246 2.05 -7.47 -17.68
C ARG A 246 2.71 -8.35 -18.73
N VAL A 247 3.66 -7.80 -19.46
CA VAL A 247 4.59 -8.54 -20.30
C VAL A 247 5.99 -8.24 -19.80
N ALA A 248 6.76 -9.28 -19.52
CA ALA A 248 8.17 -9.19 -19.19
C ALA A 248 9.00 -9.96 -20.22
N ALA A 249 10.12 -9.42 -20.62
CA ALA A 249 11.06 -10.04 -21.52
C ALA A 249 12.48 -9.91 -20.96
N ARG A 250 13.25 -10.99 -21.01
CA ARG A 250 14.66 -11.04 -20.67
C ARG A 250 15.46 -11.47 -21.91
N TRP A 251 16.39 -10.62 -22.32
CA TRP A 251 17.31 -10.92 -23.42
C TRP A 251 18.72 -11.14 -22.87
N ARG A 252 19.30 -12.32 -23.18
CA ARG A 252 20.64 -12.73 -22.76
C ARG A 252 21.53 -12.96 -24.00
N PRO A 253 22.04 -11.91 -24.66
CA PRO A 253 22.89 -12.08 -25.85
C PRO A 253 24.25 -12.70 -25.54
N SER A 254 24.68 -12.66 -24.28
CA SER A 254 25.90 -13.32 -23.77
C SER A 254 25.76 -13.61 -22.28
N ASP A 255 26.65 -14.43 -21.73
CA ASP A 255 26.68 -14.77 -20.30
C ASP A 255 26.93 -13.55 -19.38
N ARG A 256 27.55 -12.49 -19.93
CA ARG A 256 27.91 -11.27 -19.19
C ARG A 256 26.96 -10.09 -19.39
N PHE A 257 25.93 -10.25 -20.23
CA PHE A 257 24.99 -9.15 -20.48
C PHE A 257 23.56 -9.64 -20.45
N THR A 258 22.74 -9.00 -19.64
CA THR A 258 21.30 -9.24 -19.53
C THR A 258 20.52 -7.94 -19.69
N ALA A 259 19.43 -7.98 -20.45
CA ALA A 259 18.50 -6.89 -20.60
C ALA A 259 17.09 -7.34 -20.24
N ASP A 260 16.53 -6.80 -19.15
CA ASP A 260 15.15 -7.04 -18.70
C ASP A 260 14.26 -5.88 -19.15
N PHE A 261 13.14 -6.19 -19.79
CA PHE A 261 12.10 -5.24 -20.17
C PHE A 261 10.79 -5.67 -19.55
N ALA A 262 10.02 -4.72 -19.04
CA ALA A 262 8.67 -4.98 -18.56
C ALA A 262 7.75 -3.83 -18.93
N TYR A 263 6.51 -4.19 -19.29
CA TYR A 263 5.40 -3.28 -19.46
C TYR A 263 4.19 -3.81 -18.68
N ASP A 264 3.58 -2.97 -17.88
CA ASP A 264 2.37 -3.28 -17.13
C ASP A 264 1.29 -2.22 -17.38
N ILE A 265 0.05 -2.67 -17.35
CA ILE A 265 -1.15 -1.84 -17.40
C ILE A 265 -2.21 -2.42 -16.47
N ALA A 266 -2.85 -1.56 -15.67
CA ALA A 266 -3.93 -1.97 -14.80
C ALA A 266 -5.02 -0.91 -14.73
N ARG A 267 -6.25 -1.38 -14.48
CA ARG A 267 -7.42 -0.57 -14.19
C ARG A 267 -8.10 -1.09 -12.93
N ASP A 268 -8.36 -0.20 -11.99
CA ASP A 268 -9.14 -0.43 -10.77
C ASP A 268 -10.40 0.46 -10.82
N GLU A 269 -11.56 -0.15 -10.85
CA GLU A 269 -12.86 0.50 -10.70
C GLU A 269 -13.40 0.14 -9.32
N ASN A 270 -13.59 1.14 -8.46
CA ASN A 270 -13.96 0.88 -7.07
C ASN A 270 -14.99 1.87 -6.53
N ALA A 271 -15.80 1.39 -5.59
CA ALA A 271 -16.66 2.24 -4.77
C ALA A 271 -15.94 2.62 -3.49
N PRO A 272 -16.23 3.80 -2.90
CA PRO A 272 -15.65 4.18 -1.62
C PRO A 272 -16.05 3.21 -0.50
N PHE A 273 -15.24 3.14 0.57
CA PHE A 273 -15.63 2.43 1.78
C PHE A 273 -16.76 3.17 2.49
N TYR A 274 -17.75 2.41 2.97
CA TYR A 274 -18.89 2.97 3.68
C TYR A 274 -18.46 3.55 5.04
N SER A 275 -18.89 4.77 5.30
CA SER A 275 -18.72 5.44 6.58
C SER A 275 -20.08 5.75 7.17
N GLN A 276 -20.38 5.24 8.36
CA GLN A 276 -21.67 5.39 9.03
C GLN A 276 -21.58 6.22 10.31
N LEU A 277 -22.67 6.81 10.72
CA LEU A 277 -22.82 7.54 11.98
C LEU A 277 -22.98 6.54 13.12
N ILE A 278 -22.06 6.55 14.10
CA ILE A 278 -22.07 5.60 15.22
C ILE A 278 -22.61 6.17 16.54
N ASN A 279 -22.69 7.49 16.63
CA ASN A 279 -23.36 8.21 17.71
C ASN A 279 -23.84 9.56 17.20
N PHE A 280 -24.71 10.20 17.96
CA PHE A 280 -25.19 11.55 17.67
C PHE A 280 -25.11 12.39 18.94
N ASN A 281 -24.54 13.60 18.81
CA ASN A 281 -24.44 14.58 19.87
C ASN A 281 -23.85 14.05 21.20
N PRO A 282 -22.70 13.39 21.19
CA PRO A 282 -22.13 12.78 22.40
C PRO A 282 -21.73 13.82 23.47
N GLN A 283 -21.62 15.10 23.10
CA GLN A 283 -21.31 16.23 24.01
C GLN A 283 -22.56 16.86 24.64
N GLY A 284 -23.77 16.49 24.20
CA GLY A 284 -25.01 16.99 24.79
C GLY A 284 -25.35 18.45 24.47
N TYR A 285 -24.98 18.94 23.30
CA TYR A 285 -25.34 20.29 22.87
C TYR A 285 -26.86 20.47 22.69
N PRO A 286 -27.42 21.69 22.87
CA PRO A 286 -28.81 21.96 22.59
C PRO A 286 -29.16 21.70 21.13
N VAL A 287 -30.17 20.87 20.86
CA VAL A 287 -30.64 20.53 19.52
C VAL A 287 -31.76 21.49 19.13
N ALA A 288 -31.63 22.17 17.98
CA ALA A 288 -32.66 23.07 17.47
C ALA A 288 -33.93 22.30 17.04
N THR A 289 -35.08 22.80 17.39
CA THR A 289 -36.36 22.29 16.84
C THR A 289 -36.61 22.83 15.43
N LEU A 290 -37.44 22.13 14.64
CA LEU A 290 -37.83 22.62 13.31
C LEU A 290 -38.51 24.00 13.38
N ALA A 291 -39.29 24.28 14.42
CA ALA A 291 -39.92 25.56 14.63
C ALA A 291 -38.89 26.68 14.85
N GLN A 292 -37.86 26.43 15.65
CA GLN A 292 -36.74 27.35 15.86
C GLN A 292 -35.94 27.64 14.57
N ILE A 293 -35.66 26.56 13.79
CA ILE A 293 -34.97 26.70 12.50
C ILE A 293 -35.82 27.53 11.53
N ALA A 294 -37.12 27.27 11.44
CA ALA A 294 -38.05 28.04 10.59
C ALA A 294 -38.11 29.53 11.03
N ALA A 295 -38.22 29.81 12.32
CA ALA A 295 -38.22 31.18 12.86
C ALA A 295 -36.89 31.90 12.59
N ALA A 296 -35.78 31.19 12.49
CA ALA A 296 -34.47 31.75 12.13
C ALA A 296 -34.23 31.82 10.60
N GLY A 297 -35.26 31.69 9.78
CA GLY A 297 -35.18 31.79 8.32
C GLY A 297 -34.45 30.59 7.69
N ASN A 298 -34.70 29.39 8.18
CA ASN A 298 -34.04 28.14 7.80
C ASN A 298 -32.53 28.11 8.10
N ARG A 299 -32.14 28.77 9.20
CA ARG A 299 -30.78 28.75 9.76
C ARG A 299 -30.82 28.13 11.16
N LEU A 300 -29.66 27.58 11.59
CA LEU A 300 -29.54 27.13 12.96
C LEU A 300 -29.49 28.35 13.92
N PRO A 301 -30.30 28.38 14.98
CA PRO A 301 -30.14 29.34 16.05
C PRO A 301 -28.76 29.24 16.69
N ALA A 302 -28.24 30.39 17.16
CA ALA A 302 -26.95 30.43 17.84
C ALA A 302 -26.92 29.47 19.05
N GLY A 303 -25.82 28.75 19.23
CA GLY A 303 -25.65 27.78 20.35
C GLY A 303 -26.40 26.47 20.21
N THR A 304 -27.02 26.20 19.05
CA THR A 304 -27.72 24.93 18.80
C THR A 304 -27.07 24.15 17.69
N ILE A 305 -27.30 22.82 17.70
CA ILE A 305 -26.96 21.92 16.62
C ILE A 305 -28.20 21.54 15.80
N ALA A 306 -27.97 21.04 14.58
CA ALA A 306 -29.06 20.51 13.76
C ALA A 306 -29.66 19.24 14.38
N PRO A 307 -30.99 19.02 14.26
CA PRO A 307 -31.59 17.76 14.62
C PRO A 307 -31.13 16.65 13.65
N LEU A 308 -31.12 15.41 14.14
CA LEU A 308 -30.91 14.24 13.29
C LEU A 308 -32.16 14.04 12.42
N PRO A 309 -32.02 13.91 11.10
CA PRO A 309 -33.16 13.56 10.25
C PRO A 309 -33.70 12.17 10.64
N PRO A 310 -35.04 11.98 10.69
CA PRO A 310 -35.63 10.70 11.09
C PRO A 310 -35.23 9.50 10.18
N THR A 311 -34.78 9.78 8.95
CA THR A 311 -34.29 8.78 7.99
C THR A 311 -32.86 8.31 8.28
N VAL A 312 -32.11 9.02 9.10
CA VAL A 312 -30.71 8.70 9.39
C VAL A 312 -30.61 7.78 10.59
N THR A 313 -29.97 6.64 10.41
CA THR A 313 -29.74 5.63 11.43
C THR A 313 -28.43 5.89 12.16
N VAL A 314 -28.47 5.79 13.47
CA VAL A 314 -27.27 5.78 14.32
C VAL A 314 -27.02 4.33 14.74
N SER A 315 -25.88 3.78 14.40
CA SER A 315 -25.56 2.37 14.71
C SER A 315 -24.07 2.18 14.96
N ASP A 316 -23.75 1.52 16.09
CA ASP A 316 -22.41 1.05 16.44
C ASP A 316 -22.10 -0.34 15.85
N ARG A 317 -23.04 -0.89 15.06
CA ARG A 317 -22.87 -2.15 14.33
C ARG A 317 -22.72 -1.89 12.84
N ARG A 318 -21.87 -2.68 12.18
CA ARG A 318 -21.67 -2.63 10.72
C ARG A 318 -22.99 -2.78 9.97
N MET A 319 -23.35 -1.78 9.18
CA MET A 319 -24.54 -1.79 8.33
C MET A 319 -24.28 -2.57 7.05
N SER A 320 -25.30 -3.28 6.55
CA SER A 320 -25.29 -3.97 5.24
C SER A 320 -26.02 -3.19 4.14
N ALA A 321 -26.79 -2.16 4.49
CA ALA A 321 -27.44 -1.25 3.56
C ALA A 321 -27.38 0.16 4.13
N ALA A 322 -27.19 1.16 3.27
CA ALA A 322 -27.24 2.55 3.67
C ALA A 322 -28.70 2.99 3.87
N ASP A 323 -28.94 3.91 4.79
CA ASP A 323 -30.26 4.48 5.06
C ASP A 323 -30.63 5.59 4.05
N ILE A 324 -29.64 6.17 3.37
CA ILE A 324 -29.84 7.19 2.35
C ILE A 324 -29.16 6.78 1.06
N GLY A 325 -29.95 6.71 -0.01
CA GLY A 325 -29.45 6.45 -1.35
C GLY A 325 -28.82 7.67 -1.98
N VAL A 326 -27.75 7.46 -2.72
CA VAL A 326 -27.01 8.52 -3.43
C VAL A 326 -26.70 8.06 -4.86
N PRO A 327 -26.70 8.94 -5.86
CA PRO A 327 -26.12 8.64 -7.16
C PRO A 327 -24.65 8.28 -6.99
N GLN A 328 -24.22 7.13 -7.48
CA GLN A 328 -22.85 6.66 -7.30
C GLN A 328 -22.28 6.04 -8.57
N GLN A 329 -21.04 6.40 -8.88
CA GLN A 329 -20.25 5.84 -9.97
C GLN A 329 -18.93 5.30 -9.39
N PRO A 330 -18.29 4.34 -10.06
CA PRO A 330 -16.99 3.86 -9.60
C PRO A 330 -15.93 4.96 -9.75
N SER A 331 -15.05 5.06 -8.76
CA SER A 331 -13.74 5.66 -8.92
C SER A 331 -12.92 4.81 -9.87
N ILE A 332 -12.11 5.42 -10.72
CA ILE A 332 -11.35 4.69 -11.74
C ILE A 332 -9.89 5.09 -11.68
N ASP A 333 -9.02 4.16 -11.36
CA ASP A 333 -7.57 4.33 -11.47
C ASP A 333 -7.03 3.57 -12.67
N ARG A 334 -6.26 4.25 -13.51
CA ARG A 334 -5.51 3.66 -14.63
C ARG A 334 -4.03 3.85 -14.36
N THR A 335 -3.30 2.76 -14.28
CA THR A 335 -1.85 2.75 -14.10
C THR A 335 -1.17 2.12 -15.31
N GLN A 336 -0.03 2.67 -15.69
CA GLN A 336 0.82 2.10 -16.73
C GLN A 336 2.27 2.25 -16.30
N GLY A 337 3.07 1.25 -16.59
CA GLY A 337 4.50 1.25 -16.33
C GLY A 337 5.30 0.58 -17.42
N MET A 338 6.47 1.14 -17.70
CA MET A 338 7.51 0.49 -18.49
C MET A 338 8.84 0.61 -17.76
N MET A 339 9.63 -0.44 -17.83
CA MET A 339 10.94 -0.54 -17.20
C MET A 339 11.90 -1.25 -18.15
N ALA A 340 13.14 -0.78 -18.19
CA ALA A 340 14.27 -1.47 -18.77
C ALA A 340 15.40 -1.53 -17.73
N ARG A 341 15.91 -2.73 -17.46
CA ARG A 341 17.11 -2.96 -16.67
C ARG A 341 18.15 -3.59 -17.56
N LEU A 342 19.32 -2.96 -17.67
CA LEU A 342 20.47 -3.48 -18.36
C LEU A 342 21.51 -3.83 -17.30
N SER A 343 22.01 -5.03 -17.31
CA SER A 343 23.05 -5.55 -16.42
C SER A 343 24.21 -6.05 -17.24
N TRP A 344 25.42 -5.53 -16.94
CA TRP A 344 26.64 -5.90 -17.62
C TRP A 344 27.74 -6.27 -16.63
N GLU A 345 28.10 -7.54 -16.61
CA GLU A 345 29.25 -8.05 -15.86
C GLU A 345 30.54 -7.66 -16.60
N VAL A 346 31.13 -6.53 -16.21
CA VAL A 346 32.38 -6.01 -16.78
C VAL A 346 33.54 -6.92 -16.42
N SER A 347 33.54 -7.42 -15.18
CA SER A 347 34.47 -8.39 -14.63
C SER A 347 33.81 -9.15 -13.50
N ASP A 348 34.44 -10.19 -12.97
CA ASP A 348 33.95 -11.00 -11.86
C ASP A 348 33.68 -10.19 -10.57
N GLY A 349 34.32 -9.01 -10.44
CA GLY A 349 34.15 -8.11 -9.29
C GLY A 349 33.35 -6.84 -9.58
N LEU A 350 32.80 -6.65 -10.81
CA LEU A 350 32.07 -5.44 -11.19
C LEU A 350 30.92 -5.74 -12.15
N GLU A 351 29.71 -5.48 -11.70
CA GLU A 351 28.51 -5.39 -12.52
C GLU A 351 28.06 -3.92 -12.62
N LEU A 352 27.82 -3.45 -13.86
CA LEU A 352 27.17 -2.17 -14.13
C LEU A 352 25.71 -2.40 -14.45
N ARG A 353 24.81 -1.69 -13.75
CA ARG A 353 23.37 -1.75 -13.98
C ARG A 353 22.83 -0.38 -14.37
N SER A 354 21.88 -0.37 -15.32
CA SER A 354 21.10 0.79 -15.70
C SER A 354 19.62 0.43 -15.55
N ILE A 355 18.87 1.17 -14.73
CA ILE A 355 17.43 0.99 -14.55
C ILE A 355 16.72 2.25 -15.00
N THR A 356 16.01 2.16 -16.13
CA THR A 356 15.20 3.24 -16.70
C THR A 356 13.74 2.91 -16.55
N ALA A 357 12.93 3.83 -16.04
CA ALA A 357 11.50 3.58 -15.91
C ALA A 357 10.66 4.82 -16.22
N ARG A 358 9.48 4.56 -16.77
CA ARG A 358 8.40 5.54 -16.92
C ARG A 358 7.12 4.96 -16.34
N ARG A 359 6.41 5.75 -15.52
CA ARG A 359 5.11 5.36 -14.99
C ARG A 359 4.10 6.50 -15.11
N THR A 360 2.83 6.13 -15.23
CA THR A 360 1.71 7.09 -15.27
C THR A 360 0.57 6.59 -14.38
N VAL A 361 -0.12 7.52 -13.75
CA VAL A 361 -1.36 7.31 -13.02
C VAL A 361 -2.39 8.33 -13.51
N ASP A 362 -3.59 7.88 -13.84
CA ASP A 362 -4.77 8.71 -14.09
C ASP A 362 -5.87 8.20 -13.16
N ALA A 363 -6.14 8.95 -12.09
CA ALA A 363 -7.08 8.60 -11.04
C ALA A 363 -8.29 9.52 -11.10
N GLU A 364 -9.44 8.96 -11.44
CA GLU A 364 -10.74 9.61 -11.36
C GLU A 364 -11.45 9.15 -10.10
N GLN A 365 -11.78 10.08 -9.21
CA GLN A 365 -12.35 9.76 -7.93
C GLN A 365 -13.79 10.24 -7.82
N TRP A 366 -14.65 9.30 -7.43
CA TRP A 366 -16.01 9.56 -7.00
C TRP A 366 -16.14 9.09 -5.54
N ASP A 367 -16.05 10.02 -4.59
CA ASP A 367 -16.08 9.69 -3.18
C ASP A 367 -17.32 10.30 -2.51
N ASN A 368 -18.31 9.47 -2.29
CA ASN A 368 -19.33 9.69 -1.28
C ASN A 368 -19.21 8.54 -0.29
N SER A 369 -18.41 8.73 0.75
CA SER A 369 -18.03 7.70 1.73
C SER A 369 -19.17 7.15 2.59
N GLY A 370 -20.34 7.28 2.13
CA GLY A 370 -21.59 7.01 2.80
C GLY A 370 -22.33 8.31 3.01
N SER A 371 -23.61 8.27 2.82
CA SER A 371 -24.46 9.45 2.95
C SER A 371 -24.33 10.12 4.31
N ALA A 372 -24.10 9.35 5.37
CA ALA A 372 -23.96 9.87 6.72
C ALA A 372 -22.69 10.69 6.91
N HIS A 373 -21.52 10.24 6.39
CA HIS A 373 -20.26 10.98 6.50
C HIS A 373 -20.31 12.34 5.82
N ARG A 374 -21.06 12.43 4.74
CA ARG A 374 -21.21 13.67 3.96
C ARG A 374 -22.58 14.30 4.16
N THR A 375 -23.40 13.73 5.05
CA THR A 375 -24.67 14.31 5.42
C THR A 375 -24.38 15.50 6.33
N PRO A 376 -24.56 16.71 5.86
CA PRO A 376 -24.47 17.88 6.71
C PRO A 376 -25.60 17.84 7.73
N SER A 377 -25.62 18.79 8.61
CA SER A 377 -26.75 19.06 9.44
C SER A 377 -28.06 19.08 8.64
N PHE A 378 -29.12 18.54 9.23
CA PHE A 378 -30.43 18.65 8.65
C PHE A 378 -30.87 20.11 8.71
N LEU A 379 -31.15 20.67 7.54
CA LEU A 379 -31.92 21.92 7.38
C LEU A 379 -33.12 21.63 6.48
N PRO A 380 -34.32 22.15 6.82
CA PRO A 380 -35.49 22.01 5.98
C PRO A 380 -35.21 22.47 4.53
N ASN A 381 -35.45 21.61 3.56
CA ASN A 381 -35.15 21.87 2.14
C ASN A 381 -33.66 22.11 1.84
N GLY A 382 -32.75 21.71 2.73
CA GLY A 382 -31.29 21.87 2.59
C GLY A 382 -30.66 20.80 1.70
N ASN A 383 -29.63 21.19 0.96
CA ASN A 383 -28.83 20.26 0.16
C ASN A 383 -27.87 19.48 1.05
N PHE A 384 -27.67 18.19 0.72
CA PHE A 384 -26.76 17.30 1.44
C PHE A 384 -26.15 16.24 0.50
N SER A 385 -25.46 15.25 1.04
CA SER A 385 -24.68 14.24 0.29
C SER A 385 -23.62 14.88 -0.59
N ARG A 386 -22.68 15.53 0.08
CA ARG A 386 -21.53 16.15 -0.57
C ARG A 386 -20.57 15.08 -1.10
N TYR A 387 -20.20 15.20 -2.37
CA TYR A 387 -19.16 14.42 -3.00
C TYR A 387 -17.79 15.10 -2.88
N SER A 388 -16.74 14.28 -2.91
CA SER A 388 -15.37 14.69 -3.19
C SER A 388 -14.97 14.10 -4.54
N LEU A 389 -15.27 14.84 -5.60
CA LEU A 389 -14.83 14.49 -6.95
C LEU A 389 -13.42 15.00 -7.15
N SER A 390 -12.52 14.15 -7.69
CA SER A 390 -11.23 14.63 -8.15
C SER A 390 -10.72 13.82 -9.34
N ARG A 391 -9.93 14.47 -10.19
CA ARG A 391 -9.08 13.81 -11.17
C ARG A 391 -7.64 14.20 -10.91
N LEU A 392 -6.81 13.20 -10.67
CA LEU A 392 -5.38 13.34 -10.53
C LEU A 392 -4.69 12.66 -11.72
N THR A 393 -3.81 13.38 -12.39
CA THR A 393 -2.92 12.82 -13.41
C THR A 393 -1.49 12.92 -12.92
N GLN A 394 -0.72 11.85 -13.09
CA GLN A 394 0.69 11.80 -12.73
C GLN A 394 1.49 11.12 -13.83
N ARG A 395 2.67 11.68 -14.10
CA ARG A 395 3.69 11.10 -15.00
C ARG A 395 5.03 11.23 -14.33
N GLN A 396 5.77 10.13 -14.26
CA GLN A 396 7.14 10.11 -13.75
C GLN A 396 8.10 9.43 -14.72
N TRP A 397 9.35 9.83 -14.63
CA TRP A 397 10.48 9.19 -15.25
C TRP A 397 11.61 9.07 -14.24
N SER A 398 12.31 7.93 -14.24
CA SER A 398 13.46 7.70 -13.37
C SER A 398 14.58 6.99 -14.11
N GLN A 399 15.81 7.30 -13.71
CA GLN A 399 17.03 6.66 -14.17
C GLN A 399 17.91 6.38 -12.97
N GLU A 400 18.36 5.14 -12.81
CA GLU A 400 19.35 4.74 -11.83
C GLU A 400 20.50 4.03 -12.52
N LEU A 401 21.72 4.47 -12.26
CA LEU A 401 22.95 3.81 -12.68
C LEU A 401 23.62 3.25 -11.44
N GLN A 402 24.03 2.00 -11.47
CA GLN A 402 24.67 1.33 -10.36
C GLN A 402 25.96 0.64 -10.81
N ALA A 403 26.93 0.63 -9.90
CA ALA A 403 28.10 -0.25 -9.91
C ALA A 403 27.99 -1.15 -8.66
N VAL A 404 27.91 -2.44 -8.87
CA VAL A 404 27.73 -3.45 -7.83
C VAL A 404 28.83 -4.47 -7.96
N GLY A 405 29.40 -4.90 -6.85
CA GLY A 405 30.42 -5.93 -6.93
C GLY A 405 31.17 -6.13 -5.63
N SER A 406 32.31 -6.82 -5.74
CA SER A 406 33.24 -7.07 -4.66
C SER A 406 34.67 -6.85 -5.11
N PHE A 407 35.51 -6.34 -4.22
CA PHE A 407 36.92 -6.11 -4.45
C PHE A 407 37.69 -6.50 -3.19
N SER A 408 38.55 -7.53 -3.26
CA SER A 408 39.19 -8.10 -2.08
C SER A 408 38.16 -8.43 -1.00
N ASP A 409 38.28 -7.83 0.19
CA ASP A 409 37.44 -8.05 1.37
C ASP A 409 36.28 -7.02 1.45
N VAL A 410 36.02 -6.29 0.37
CA VAL A 410 34.99 -5.21 0.33
C VAL A 410 33.92 -5.54 -0.68
N ASP A 411 32.70 -5.65 -0.24
CA ASP A 411 31.49 -5.61 -1.06
C ASP A 411 31.01 -4.17 -1.22
N TYR A 412 30.59 -3.78 -2.43
CA TYR A 412 30.16 -2.41 -2.65
C TYR A 412 28.94 -2.30 -3.57
N VAL A 413 28.20 -1.22 -3.34
CA VAL A 413 27.16 -0.69 -4.23
C VAL A 413 27.37 0.81 -4.30
N ALA A 414 27.47 1.36 -5.51
CA ALA A 414 27.51 2.81 -5.72
C ALA A 414 26.58 3.17 -6.89
N GLY A 415 26.04 4.37 -6.90
CA GLY A 415 25.16 4.75 -8.01
C GLY A 415 24.78 6.22 -8.08
N LEU A 416 24.17 6.54 -9.23
CA LEU A 416 23.57 7.84 -9.52
C LEU A 416 22.07 7.65 -9.77
N TYR A 417 21.25 8.58 -9.28
CA TYR A 417 19.82 8.53 -9.43
C TYR A 417 19.26 9.86 -9.92
N PHE A 418 18.32 9.78 -10.86
CA PHE A 418 17.51 10.89 -11.35
C PHE A 418 16.02 10.54 -11.33
N PHE A 419 15.19 11.52 -10.94
CA PHE A 419 13.73 11.40 -10.93
C PHE A 419 13.09 12.72 -11.34
N ASP A 420 12.10 12.67 -12.25
CA ASP A 420 11.26 13.82 -12.66
C ASP A 420 9.80 13.38 -12.64
N GLU A 421 8.98 14.05 -11.87
CA GLU A 421 7.56 13.79 -11.74
C GLU A 421 6.75 15.06 -11.98
N ARG A 422 5.61 14.91 -12.65
CA ARG A 422 4.59 15.95 -12.77
C ARG A 422 3.27 15.36 -12.32
N ALA A 423 2.57 16.06 -11.43
CA ALA A 423 1.23 15.71 -10.97
C ALA A 423 0.31 16.92 -11.01
N GLU A 424 -0.93 16.70 -11.41
CA GLU A 424 -1.99 17.71 -11.48
C GLU A 424 -3.27 17.14 -10.88
N GLU A 425 -3.98 17.93 -10.09
CA GLU A 425 -5.29 17.60 -9.50
C GLU A 425 -6.31 18.68 -9.85
N ARG A 426 -7.53 18.24 -10.22
CA ARG A 426 -8.73 19.08 -10.29
C ARG A 426 -9.79 18.43 -9.42
N ALA A 427 -10.51 19.22 -8.60
CA ALA A 427 -11.49 18.71 -7.66
C ALA A 427 -12.74 19.58 -7.58
N ALA A 428 -13.87 18.92 -7.34
CA ALA A 428 -15.17 19.55 -7.14
C ALA A 428 -15.87 18.93 -5.92
N THR A 429 -16.78 19.68 -5.30
CA THR A 429 -17.49 19.23 -4.09
C THR A 429 -19.00 19.52 -4.18
N PRO A 430 -19.72 18.95 -5.17
CA PRO A 430 -21.16 19.14 -5.30
C PRO A 430 -21.94 18.36 -4.25
N ASN A 431 -23.21 18.80 -4.02
CA ASN A 431 -24.24 18.03 -3.30
C ASN A 431 -25.26 17.49 -4.30
N THR A 432 -25.79 16.29 -4.06
CA THR A 432 -26.72 15.62 -4.97
C THR A 432 -28.13 15.45 -4.41
N ASN A 433 -28.27 15.47 -3.08
CA ASN A 433 -29.55 15.23 -2.43
C ASN A 433 -30.09 16.52 -1.79
N ARG A 434 -31.40 16.60 -1.66
CA ARG A 434 -32.08 17.69 -0.99
C ARG A 434 -33.16 17.13 -0.06
N TRP A 435 -33.11 17.51 1.21
CA TRP A 435 -34.15 17.17 2.18
C TRP A 435 -35.50 17.75 1.84
N ASN A 436 -36.56 17.08 2.24
CA ASN A 436 -37.86 17.74 2.41
C ASN A 436 -37.87 18.63 3.68
N ALA A 437 -38.96 19.38 3.90
CA ALA A 437 -39.05 20.26 5.07
C ALA A 437 -38.97 19.53 6.41
N ALA A 438 -39.42 18.29 6.49
CA ALA A 438 -39.47 17.48 7.71
C ALA A 438 -38.25 16.59 7.94
N GLY A 439 -37.37 16.42 6.97
CA GLY A 439 -36.25 15.47 7.03
C GLY A 439 -36.66 13.99 6.97
N THR A 440 -37.90 13.75 6.62
CA THR A 440 -38.46 12.38 6.51
C THR A 440 -38.24 11.74 5.14
N ASP A 441 -37.86 12.56 4.17
CA ASP A 441 -37.62 12.14 2.78
C ASP A 441 -36.66 13.12 2.08
N TYR A 442 -36.17 12.73 0.91
CA TYR A 442 -35.25 13.53 0.11
C TYR A 442 -35.47 13.33 -1.38
N THR A 443 -35.03 14.29 -2.17
CA THR A 443 -35.02 14.22 -3.63
C THR A 443 -33.58 14.29 -4.14
N ILE A 444 -33.36 13.65 -5.32
CA ILE A 444 -32.09 13.76 -6.03
C ILE A 444 -32.14 15.02 -6.91
N ASN A 445 -31.29 16.01 -6.63
CA ASN A 445 -31.23 17.27 -7.39
C ASN A 445 -30.49 17.11 -8.72
N SER A 446 -29.42 16.38 -8.72
CA SER A 446 -28.62 16.07 -9.91
C SER A 446 -27.81 14.82 -9.72
N ALA A 447 -27.65 14.04 -10.78
CA ALA A 447 -26.60 13.06 -10.88
C ALA A 447 -25.38 13.75 -11.49
N THR A 448 -24.35 14.01 -10.71
CA THR A 448 -23.08 14.52 -11.23
C THR A 448 -22.40 13.39 -12.00
N THR A 449 -21.95 13.68 -13.22
CA THR A 449 -21.22 12.70 -14.04
C THR A 449 -19.71 12.91 -13.93
N TRP A 450 -18.95 11.88 -14.25
CA TRP A 450 -17.49 11.93 -14.29
C TRP A 450 -16.90 12.73 -15.45
N ASP A 451 -17.64 13.61 -16.06
CA ASP A 451 -17.08 14.55 -17.04
C ASP A 451 -16.52 15.79 -16.31
N PRO A 452 -15.19 15.89 -16.13
CA PRO A 452 -14.59 17.03 -15.44
C PRO A 452 -14.84 18.38 -16.13
N SER A 453 -15.23 18.37 -17.41
CA SER A 453 -15.59 19.60 -18.14
C SER A 453 -16.90 20.20 -17.64
N ASN A 454 -17.77 19.38 -17.03
CA ASN A 454 -19.05 19.80 -16.48
C ASN A 454 -18.97 20.15 -14.99
N TRP A 455 -17.80 20.02 -14.37
CA TRP A 455 -17.67 20.35 -12.96
C TRP A 455 -17.48 21.85 -12.74
N SER A 456 -18.16 22.39 -11.71
CA SER A 456 -17.73 23.61 -11.07
C SER A 456 -16.48 23.28 -10.22
N VAL A 457 -15.30 23.49 -10.79
CA VAL A 457 -14.03 23.11 -10.17
C VAL A 457 -13.78 23.98 -8.93
N ALA A 458 -13.79 23.35 -7.77
CA ALA A 458 -13.56 24.04 -6.50
C ALA A 458 -12.06 24.26 -6.22
N ARG A 459 -11.21 23.40 -6.72
CA ARG A 459 -9.75 23.39 -6.51
C ARG A 459 -9.01 22.82 -7.71
N SER A 460 -7.89 23.45 -8.07
CA SER A 460 -6.95 22.94 -9.05
C SER A 460 -5.52 23.24 -8.61
N SER A 461 -4.66 22.25 -8.64
CA SER A 461 -3.24 22.37 -8.28
C SER A 461 -2.36 21.51 -9.16
N ARG A 462 -1.12 21.95 -9.36
CA ARG A 462 -0.09 21.20 -10.06
C ARG A 462 1.24 21.28 -9.32
N ALA A 463 2.03 20.21 -9.43
CA ALA A 463 3.37 20.17 -8.89
C ALA A 463 4.32 19.40 -9.81
N ARG A 464 5.58 19.82 -9.81
CA ARG A 464 6.70 19.11 -10.41
C ARG A 464 7.75 18.86 -9.36
N SER A 465 8.18 17.60 -9.23
CA SER A 465 9.25 17.18 -8.34
C SER A 465 10.43 16.65 -9.17
N ARG A 466 11.65 17.10 -8.87
CA ARG A 466 12.90 16.59 -9.43
C ARG A 466 13.84 16.20 -8.30
N SER A 467 14.53 15.08 -8.46
CA SER A 467 15.53 14.60 -7.50
C SER A 467 16.76 14.13 -8.24
N TYR A 468 17.92 14.51 -7.74
CA TYR A 468 19.24 14.09 -8.19
C TYR A 468 19.99 13.53 -7.00
N ALA A 469 20.62 12.37 -7.15
CA ALA A 469 21.39 11.82 -6.04
C ALA A 469 22.61 11.04 -6.51
N ALA A 470 23.60 11.01 -5.64
CA ALA A 470 24.73 10.08 -5.68
C ALA A 470 24.78 9.33 -4.36
N PHE A 471 25.00 8.01 -4.41
CA PHE A 471 25.04 7.16 -3.23
C PHE A 471 26.11 6.08 -3.34
N GLY A 472 26.53 5.58 -2.18
CA GLY A 472 27.41 4.43 -2.09
C GLY A 472 27.30 3.77 -0.72
N GLN A 473 27.55 2.48 -0.70
CA GLN A 473 27.67 1.65 0.49
C GLN A 473 28.77 0.62 0.29
N PHE A 474 29.61 0.45 1.30
CA PHE A 474 30.73 -0.48 1.32
C PHE A 474 30.61 -1.35 2.57
N THR A 475 30.78 -2.65 2.42
CA THR A 475 30.84 -3.60 3.51
C THR A 475 32.23 -4.25 3.51
N TRP A 476 33.00 -3.97 4.54
CA TRP A 476 34.33 -4.53 4.72
C TRP A 476 34.29 -5.71 5.69
N THR A 477 34.85 -6.83 5.27
CA THR A 477 35.04 -8.03 6.08
C THR A 477 36.56 -8.22 6.32
N PRO A 478 37.11 -7.78 7.47
CA PRO A 478 38.57 -7.77 7.69
C PRO A 478 39.19 -9.17 7.62
N ALA A 479 40.29 -9.31 6.90
CA ALA A 479 41.05 -10.56 6.85
C ALA A 479 41.48 -11.01 8.28
N GLY A 480 41.23 -12.28 8.61
CA GLY A 480 41.43 -12.84 9.95
C GLY A 480 40.29 -12.56 10.95
N LEU A 481 39.24 -11.81 10.54
CA LEU A 481 38.01 -11.57 11.30
C LEU A 481 36.79 -11.74 10.37
N GLU A 482 36.75 -12.83 9.62
CA GLU A 482 35.75 -13.11 8.57
C GLU A 482 34.32 -13.17 9.09
N THR A 483 34.13 -13.25 10.42
CA THR A 483 32.82 -13.18 11.09
C THR A 483 32.36 -11.75 11.38
N LEU A 484 33.20 -10.73 11.16
CA LEU A 484 32.88 -9.33 11.42
C LEU A 484 32.68 -8.57 10.10
N HIS A 485 31.54 -7.90 9.96
CA HIS A 485 31.21 -7.13 8.77
C HIS A 485 30.93 -5.68 9.16
N LEU A 486 31.71 -4.76 8.62
CA LEU A 486 31.60 -3.32 8.86
C LEU A 486 31.08 -2.63 7.63
N THR A 487 29.86 -2.07 7.72
CA THR A 487 29.23 -1.38 6.60
C THR A 487 29.19 0.12 6.86
N ALA A 488 29.64 0.91 5.90
CA ALA A 488 29.47 2.36 5.85
C ALA A 488 28.83 2.76 4.53
N GLY A 489 27.88 3.68 4.58
CA GLY A 489 27.20 4.19 3.40
C GLY A 489 26.77 5.63 3.54
N GLY A 490 26.48 6.25 2.43
CA GLY A 490 25.99 7.62 2.38
C GLY A 490 25.33 7.94 1.05
N ARG A 491 24.37 8.88 1.10
CA ARG A 491 23.71 9.43 -0.06
C ARG A 491 23.59 10.93 0.04
N VAL A 492 23.98 11.62 -1.01
CA VAL A 492 23.65 13.04 -1.19
C VAL A 492 22.48 13.14 -2.15
N THR A 493 21.40 13.78 -1.72
CA THR A 493 20.21 14.02 -2.57
C THR A 493 19.93 15.50 -2.65
N HIS A 494 19.67 16.00 -3.87
CA HIS A 494 19.18 17.35 -4.12
C HIS A 494 17.78 17.30 -4.72
N ASP A 495 16.78 17.75 -3.96
CA ASP A 495 15.39 17.82 -4.35
C ASP A 495 14.99 19.23 -4.76
N ARG A 496 14.23 19.35 -5.83
CA ARG A 496 13.53 20.59 -6.25
C ARG A 496 12.07 20.29 -6.48
N LYS A 497 11.21 21.08 -5.86
CA LYS A 497 9.77 20.98 -6.08
C LYS A 497 9.18 22.35 -6.34
N SER A 498 8.35 22.46 -7.38
CA SER A 498 7.65 23.70 -7.73
C SER A 498 6.24 23.40 -8.21
N GLY A 499 5.37 24.37 -8.12
CA GLY A 499 3.97 24.21 -8.55
C GLY A 499 3.16 25.45 -8.26
N ASP A 500 1.86 25.30 -8.42
CA ASP A 500 0.89 26.34 -8.07
C ASP A 500 -0.46 25.78 -7.71
N LEU A 501 -1.22 26.53 -6.94
CA LEU A 501 -2.64 26.37 -6.73
C LEU A 501 -3.36 27.37 -7.66
N ALA A 502 -3.95 26.84 -8.75
CA ALA A 502 -4.53 27.65 -9.82
C ALA A 502 -5.99 27.98 -9.60
N MET A 503 -6.68 27.29 -8.68
CA MET A 503 -8.07 27.53 -8.33
C MET A 503 -8.35 27.22 -6.86
N VAL A 504 -9.02 28.14 -6.17
CA VAL A 504 -9.50 27.99 -4.79
C VAL A 504 -10.95 28.48 -4.73
N ASN A 505 -11.84 27.70 -4.12
CA ASN A 505 -13.26 28.07 -3.93
C ASN A 505 -13.97 28.53 -5.21
N ASN A 506 -13.79 27.80 -6.32
CA ASN A 506 -14.34 28.12 -7.63
C ASN A 506 -13.81 29.45 -8.23
N ALA A 507 -12.81 30.07 -7.61
CA ALA A 507 -12.18 31.29 -8.14
C ALA A 507 -10.80 30.98 -8.68
N ALA A 508 -10.53 31.43 -9.90
CA ALA A 508 -9.17 31.40 -10.46
C ALA A 508 -8.22 32.20 -9.59
N THR A 509 -7.06 31.64 -9.31
CA THR A 509 -6.04 32.24 -8.46
C THR A 509 -4.66 31.85 -8.93
N SER A 510 -3.62 32.37 -8.31
CA SER A 510 -2.25 31.93 -8.52
C SER A 510 -1.48 32.04 -7.21
N PHE A 511 -1.24 30.87 -6.60
CA PHE A 511 -0.36 30.73 -5.44
C PHE A 511 0.81 29.83 -5.82
N PRO A 512 1.87 30.38 -6.48
CA PRO A 512 3.02 29.61 -6.87
C PRO A 512 3.88 29.26 -5.66
N PHE A 513 4.57 28.13 -5.73
CA PHE A 513 5.58 27.76 -4.77
C PHE A 513 6.80 27.15 -5.44
N ALA A 514 7.94 27.32 -4.78
CA ALA A 514 9.19 26.63 -5.15
C ALA A 514 9.99 26.37 -3.88
N ILE A 515 10.43 25.12 -3.73
CA ILE A 515 11.29 24.72 -2.63
C ILE A 515 12.44 23.85 -3.16
N SER A 516 13.58 23.91 -2.52
CA SER A 516 14.71 23.02 -2.77
C SER A 516 15.40 22.65 -1.48
N ALA A 517 15.93 21.44 -1.39
CA ALA A 517 16.69 20.97 -0.26
C ALA A 517 17.83 20.05 -0.76
N THR A 518 18.97 20.13 -0.10
CA THR A 518 20.06 19.17 -0.26
C THR A 518 20.27 18.47 1.06
N ARG A 519 20.39 17.15 1.02
CA ARG A 519 20.52 16.33 2.22
C ARG A 519 21.58 15.26 2.04
N PHE A 520 22.23 14.92 3.15
CA PHE A 520 23.11 13.76 3.30
C PHE A 520 22.47 12.74 4.26
N ASP A 521 22.34 11.49 3.81
CA ASP A 521 21.77 10.39 4.57
C ASP A 521 22.85 9.31 4.81
N PRO A 522 23.51 9.32 5.98
CA PRO A 522 24.51 8.32 6.37
C PRO A 522 23.88 7.01 6.83
N LEU A 523 24.67 5.93 6.72
CA LEU A 523 24.40 4.60 7.26
C LEU A 523 25.68 4.01 7.81
N LEU A 524 25.59 3.43 9.01
CA LEU A 524 26.66 2.65 9.61
C LEU A 524 26.06 1.35 10.15
N THR A 525 26.71 0.21 9.90
CA THR A 525 26.28 -1.08 10.43
C THR A 525 27.49 -1.88 10.85
N ILE A 526 27.40 -2.52 12.01
CA ILE A 526 28.32 -3.55 12.48
C ILE A 526 27.50 -4.84 12.55
N ALA A 527 27.92 -5.87 11.85
CA ALA A 527 27.30 -7.19 11.94
C ALA A 527 28.36 -8.22 12.31
N TRP A 528 27.99 -9.16 13.17
CA TRP A 528 28.87 -10.19 13.68
C TRP A 528 28.18 -11.56 13.61
N ASP A 529 28.77 -12.46 12.84
CA ASP A 529 28.41 -13.88 12.80
C ASP A 529 29.02 -14.57 14.04
N ALA A 530 28.31 -14.46 15.19
CA ALA A 530 28.79 -15.03 16.46
C ALA A 530 28.91 -16.56 16.39
N THR A 531 28.03 -17.20 15.60
CA THR A 531 28.14 -18.60 15.15
C THR A 531 27.55 -18.68 13.72
N PRO A 532 27.69 -19.81 13.01
CA PRO A 532 27.05 -20.00 11.71
C PRO A 532 25.53 -19.83 11.74
N GLU A 533 24.91 -19.99 12.92
CA GLU A 533 23.46 -19.89 13.15
C GLU A 533 23.03 -18.58 13.81
N VAL A 534 23.98 -17.75 14.30
CA VAL A 534 23.65 -16.52 15.05
C VAL A 534 24.38 -15.33 14.46
N ASN A 535 23.63 -14.44 13.85
CA ASN A 535 24.09 -13.12 13.40
C ASN A 535 23.52 -12.02 14.33
N LEU A 536 24.41 -11.20 14.88
CA LEU A 536 24.10 -10.03 15.70
C LEU A 536 24.46 -8.76 14.93
N TYR A 537 23.65 -7.69 15.06
CA TYR A 537 24.00 -6.44 14.40
C TYR A 537 23.59 -5.21 15.20
N ALA A 538 24.32 -4.12 14.96
CA ALA A 538 23.98 -2.77 15.37
C ALA A 538 23.98 -1.86 14.14
N ARG A 539 22.94 -1.05 13.99
CA ARG A 539 22.76 -0.19 12.82
C ARG A 539 22.34 1.23 13.21
N TYR A 540 23.00 2.20 12.60
CA TYR A 540 22.57 3.59 12.53
C TYR A 540 22.19 3.92 11.09
N ALA A 541 21.01 4.47 10.88
CA ALA A 541 20.54 4.86 9.55
C ALA A 541 19.67 6.11 9.64
N THR A 542 19.68 6.90 8.57
CA THR A 542 18.81 8.07 8.42
C THR A 542 17.93 7.96 7.19
N GLY A 543 16.87 8.75 7.20
CA GLY A 543 15.97 8.91 6.07
C GLY A 543 15.17 10.20 6.22
N TYR A 544 14.46 10.60 5.18
CA TYR A 544 13.67 11.82 5.20
C TYR A 544 12.47 11.73 4.28
N ARG A 545 11.50 12.59 4.53
CA ARG A 545 10.41 12.92 3.62
C ARG A 545 10.58 14.33 3.11
N ALA A 546 10.48 14.50 1.79
CA ALA A 546 10.66 15.79 1.14
C ALA A 546 9.58 16.79 1.57
N GLY A 547 9.94 18.07 1.58
CA GLY A 547 9.01 19.16 1.79
C GLY A 547 7.98 19.30 0.66
N GLY A 548 6.98 20.13 0.87
CA GLY A 548 5.88 20.28 -0.08
C GLY A 548 5.01 21.49 0.18
N ALA A 549 3.77 21.40 -0.32
CA ALA A 549 2.71 22.36 -0.09
C ALA A 549 1.36 21.63 -0.05
N SER A 550 0.39 22.17 0.70
CA SER A 550 -0.95 21.61 0.80
C SER A 550 -1.89 22.30 -0.19
N SER A 551 -2.44 21.54 -1.15
CA SER A 551 -3.44 22.08 -2.10
C SER A 551 -4.81 22.29 -1.47
N ARG A 552 -5.01 21.87 -0.23
CA ARG A 552 -6.25 22.06 0.53
C ARG A 552 -6.21 23.30 1.41
N SER A 553 -5.03 23.93 1.53
CA SER A 553 -4.87 25.18 2.25
C SER A 553 -5.46 26.36 1.50
N LEU A 554 -5.68 27.49 2.20
CA LEU A 554 -6.10 28.76 1.58
C LEU A 554 -4.95 29.49 0.90
N THR A 555 -3.72 29.28 1.37
CA THR A 555 -2.53 30.03 0.95
C THR A 555 -1.52 29.16 0.20
N PHE A 556 -1.77 27.83 0.09
CA PHE A 556 -0.85 26.87 -0.49
C PHE A 556 0.55 26.99 0.14
N ARG A 557 0.57 27.16 1.46
CA ARG A 557 1.79 27.33 2.24
C ARG A 557 2.76 26.16 2.02
N THR A 558 4.03 26.50 1.91
CA THR A 558 5.10 25.50 1.86
C THR A 558 5.51 25.04 3.26
N PHE A 559 5.96 23.80 3.35
CA PHE A 559 6.62 23.22 4.52
C PHE A 559 7.93 22.53 4.11
N GLY A 560 8.88 22.49 5.03
CA GLY A 560 10.19 21.88 4.83
C GLY A 560 10.18 20.37 4.86
N PRO A 561 11.31 19.72 4.57
CA PRO A 561 11.49 18.29 4.78
C PRO A 561 11.44 17.94 6.28
N GLU A 562 11.02 16.72 6.59
CA GLU A 562 11.21 16.10 7.91
C GLU A 562 12.25 15.00 7.83
N SER A 563 12.81 14.59 8.95
CA SER A 563 13.91 13.61 8.99
C SER A 563 13.82 12.66 10.17
N VAL A 564 14.32 11.45 9.95
CA VAL A 564 14.41 10.40 10.96
C VAL A 564 15.84 9.92 11.08
N ALA A 565 16.35 9.84 12.32
CA ALA A 565 17.54 9.10 12.68
C ALA A 565 17.15 7.87 13.51
N SER A 566 17.66 6.71 13.18
CA SER A 566 17.33 5.44 13.81
C SER A 566 18.56 4.71 14.32
N TYR A 567 18.48 4.22 15.54
CA TYR A 567 19.42 3.29 16.17
C TYR A 567 18.70 1.94 16.34
N GLU A 568 19.28 0.88 15.83
CA GLU A 568 18.71 -0.47 15.86
C GLU A 568 19.74 -1.48 16.30
N LEU A 569 19.34 -2.40 17.18
CA LEU A 569 20.09 -3.60 17.56
C LEU A 569 19.24 -4.81 17.17
N GLY A 570 19.85 -5.83 16.58
CA GLY A 570 19.12 -7.02 16.20
C GLY A 570 19.93 -8.30 16.30
N ALA A 571 19.17 -9.40 16.33
CA ALA A 571 19.68 -10.75 16.31
C ALA A 571 18.89 -11.59 15.30
N LYS A 572 19.60 -12.39 14.51
CA LYS A 572 19.05 -13.36 13.56
C LYS A 572 19.58 -14.73 13.90
N ILE A 573 18.70 -15.63 14.26
CA ILE A 573 19.04 -16.90 14.90
C ILE A 573 18.36 -18.05 14.14
N LEU A 574 19.14 -19.01 13.75
CA LEU A 574 18.68 -20.35 13.34
C LEU A 574 18.80 -21.29 14.52
N PHE A 575 17.81 -22.15 14.75
CA PHE A 575 17.80 -23.07 15.88
C PHE A 575 17.18 -24.43 15.49
N LEU A 576 17.31 -25.45 16.33
CA LEU A 576 16.85 -26.81 16.10
C LEU A 576 17.33 -27.35 14.74
N ASN A 577 18.66 -27.33 14.50
CA ASN A 577 19.28 -27.74 13.24
C ASN A 577 18.66 -27.03 12.02
N ARG A 578 18.49 -25.67 12.12
CA ARG A 578 17.92 -24.79 11.09
C ARG A 578 16.44 -25.05 10.76
N ARG A 579 15.75 -25.87 11.58
CA ARG A 579 14.28 -26.04 11.48
C ARG A 579 13.52 -24.88 12.08
N GLY A 580 14.17 -24.03 12.83
CA GLY A 580 13.62 -22.80 13.40
C GLY A 580 14.43 -21.58 13.00
N ARG A 581 13.74 -20.48 12.77
CA ARG A 581 14.30 -19.15 12.53
C ARG A 581 13.68 -18.17 13.50
N PHE A 582 14.47 -17.37 14.19
CA PHE A 582 14.02 -16.31 15.06
C PHE A 582 14.79 -15.03 14.75
N ASN A 583 14.09 -13.97 14.41
CA ASN A 583 14.62 -12.64 14.17
C ASN A 583 14.07 -11.68 15.22
N LEU A 584 14.94 -10.90 15.84
CA LEU A 584 14.61 -9.92 16.87
C LEU A 584 15.28 -8.58 16.52
N ALA A 585 14.54 -7.49 16.64
CA ALA A 585 15.09 -6.13 16.52
C ALA A 585 14.50 -5.22 17.59
N GLY A 586 15.35 -4.42 18.23
CA GLY A 586 14.97 -3.31 19.09
C GLY A 586 15.42 -1.99 18.47
N TYR A 587 14.59 -0.96 18.49
CA TYR A 587 14.92 0.30 17.85
C TYR A 587 14.49 1.55 18.65
N VAL A 588 15.23 2.64 18.43
CA VAL A 588 14.88 4.01 18.84
C VAL A 588 15.04 4.90 17.63
N MET A 589 14.00 5.67 17.32
CA MET A 589 13.94 6.61 16.20
C MET A 589 13.62 8.01 16.74
N ASP A 590 14.40 9.00 16.33
CA ASP A 590 14.16 10.41 16.58
C ASP A 590 13.75 11.07 15.25
N ARG A 591 12.49 11.56 15.19
CA ARG A 591 11.90 12.27 14.03
C ARG A 591 11.85 13.76 14.34
N SER A 592 12.56 14.54 13.53
CA SER A 592 12.68 16.00 13.64
C SER A 592 11.92 16.69 12.52
N ASP A 593 11.44 17.93 12.80
CA ASP A 593 10.69 18.74 11.86
C ASP A 593 9.46 18.03 11.30
N SER A 594 8.77 17.26 12.14
CA SER A 594 7.64 16.43 11.77
C SER A 594 6.55 17.23 11.06
N GLN A 595 6.10 16.76 9.89
CA GLN A 595 5.02 17.39 9.13
C GLN A 595 3.68 16.94 9.70
N PHE A 596 2.94 17.85 10.34
CA PHE A 596 1.59 17.61 10.86
C PHE A 596 0.59 18.58 10.26
N ASP A 597 -0.66 18.14 10.16
CA ASP A 597 -1.78 18.95 9.71
C ASP A 597 -2.48 19.60 10.90
N PHE A 598 -2.60 20.92 10.88
CA PHE A 598 -3.29 21.72 11.89
C PHE A 598 -4.59 22.29 11.34
N ASP A 599 -5.62 22.29 12.18
CA ASP A 599 -6.86 22.96 11.85
C ASP A 599 -6.66 24.48 11.73
N PHE A 600 -7.12 25.05 10.63
CA PHE A 600 -7.14 26.48 10.37
C PHE A 600 -8.54 26.94 10.04
N TYR A 601 -9.02 27.94 10.79
CA TYR A 601 -10.34 28.51 10.65
C TYR A 601 -10.23 29.94 10.14
N ALA A 602 -10.66 30.21 8.92
CA ALA A 602 -10.54 31.48 8.26
C ALA A 602 -11.92 32.16 8.10
N PRO A 603 -12.21 33.31 8.73
CA PRO A 603 -13.39 34.10 8.46
C PRO A 603 -13.44 34.53 6.99
N GLN A 604 -14.61 34.40 6.38
CA GLN A 604 -14.85 34.77 4.99
C GLN A 604 -15.61 36.14 4.94
N PRO A 605 -15.49 36.90 3.85
CA PRO A 605 -16.19 38.15 3.70
C PRO A 605 -17.72 38.08 3.82
N ASN A 606 -18.28 36.89 3.55
CA ASN A 606 -19.73 36.64 3.69
C ASN A 606 -20.16 36.26 5.11
N GLY A 607 -19.26 36.35 6.10
CA GLY A 607 -19.53 36.03 7.51
C GLY A 607 -19.47 34.52 7.82
N THR A 608 -19.17 33.67 6.84
CA THR A 608 -18.95 32.24 7.09
C THR A 608 -17.50 31.97 7.52
N ILE A 609 -17.28 30.89 8.29
CA ILE A 609 -15.95 30.41 8.61
C ILE A 609 -15.60 29.23 7.72
N ARG A 610 -14.48 29.35 7.06
CA ARG A 610 -13.92 28.23 6.31
C ARG A 610 -12.90 27.47 7.15
N HIS A 611 -13.13 26.18 7.31
CA HIS A 611 -12.18 25.27 7.90
C HIS A 611 -11.26 24.66 6.82
N THR A 612 -9.96 24.67 7.05
CA THR A 612 -8.94 24.00 6.23
C THR A 612 -7.92 23.31 7.10
N LEU A 613 -7.12 22.44 6.49
CA LEU A 613 -5.94 21.87 7.10
C LEU A 613 -4.68 22.53 6.51
N GLU A 614 -3.80 22.99 7.37
CA GLU A 614 -2.51 23.57 7.00
C GLU A 614 -1.39 22.69 7.54
N THR A 615 -0.50 22.24 6.68
CA THR A 615 0.66 21.46 7.10
C THR A 615 1.78 22.39 7.59
N VAL A 616 2.34 22.04 8.74
CA VAL A 616 3.44 22.78 9.37
C VAL A 616 4.48 21.79 9.87
N ASN A 617 5.76 22.16 9.79
CA ASN A 617 6.82 21.42 10.48
C ASN A 617 6.72 21.69 11.99
N ALA A 618 6.36 20.65 12.75
CA ALA A 618 6.23 20.75 14.20
C ALA A 618 7.61 20.89 14.85
N PRO A 619 7.79 21.84 15.77
CA PRO A 619 9.03 21.98 16.51
C PRO A 619 9.26 20.80 17.47
N GLY A 620 10.52 20.50 17.77
CA GLY A 620 10.90 19.43 18.69
C GLY A 620 11.04 18.08 18.01
N THR A 621 11.30 17.06 18.81
CA THR A 621 11.61 15.72 18.33
C THR A 621 10.53 14.74 18.77
N THR A 622 9.89 14.10 17.81
CA THR A 622 9.01 12.95 18.04
C THR A 622 9.89 11.71 18.23
N ARG A 623 9.79 11.07 19.40
CA ARG A 623 10.54 9.85 19.70
C ARG A 623 9.66 8.62 19.54
N ILE A 624 10.15 7.65 18.75
CA ILE A 624 9.51 6.36 18.51
C ILE A 624 10.49 5.27 18.91
N ARG A 625 10.04 4.28 19.67
CA ARG A 625 10.84 3.13 20.09
C ARG A 625 10.01 1.86 20.06
N GLY A 626 10.64 0.74 19.81
CA GLY A 626 9.92 -0.52 19.75
C GLY A 626 10.79 -1.76 19.69
N ILE A 627 10.09 -2.89 19.66
CA ILE A 627 10.65 -4.22 19.51
C ILE A 627 9.85 -4.94 18.43
N GLU A 628 10.52 -5.65 17.56
CA GLU A 628 9.96 -6.50 16.52
C GLU A 628 10.56 -7.88 16.65
N ALA A 629 9.72 -8.91 16.58
CA ALA A 629 10.14 -10.30 16.64
C ALA A 629 9.36 -11.12 15.61
N ASP A 630 10.07 -11.94 14.84
CA ASP A 630 9.50 -12.87 13.86
C ASP A 630 10.07 -14.26 14.12
N VAL A 631 9.22 -15.28 14.25
CA VAL A 631 9.64 -16.68 14.40
C VAL A 631 8.93 -17.54 13.36
N THR A 632 9.68 -18.48 12.78
CA THR A 632 9.15 -19.55 11.94
C THR A 632 9.75 -20.86 12.43
N LEU A 633 8.90 -21.86 12.67
CA LEU A 633 9.32 -23.17 13.17
C LEU A 633 8.70 -24.28 12.31
N ARG A 634 9.52 -25.05 11.63
CA ARG A 634 9.14 -26.34 11.02
C ARG A 634 9.11 -27.39 12.12
N ALA A 635 7.98 -27.46 12.83
CA ALA A 635 7.82 -28.35 13.99
C ALA A 635 7.92 -29.83 13.58
N THR A 636 7.37 -30.19 12.43
CA THR A 636 7.54 -31.47 11.74
C THR A 636 7.71 -31.21 10.24
N ASP A 637 7.97 -32.21 9.43
CA ASP A 637 8.05 -32.08 7.97
C ASP A 637 6.69 -31.68 7.33
N ARG A 638 5.62 -31.77 8.11
CA ARG A 638 4.23 -31.47 7.71
C ARG A 638 3.64 -30.25 8.39
N LEU A 639 4.28 -29.75 9.45
CA LEU A 639 3.74 -28.67 10.28
C LEU A 639 4.75 -27.53 10.37
N THR A 640 4.38 -26.38 9.83
CA THR A 640 5.08 -25.11 10.03
C THR A 640 4.24 -24.17 10.88
N LEU A 641 4.87 -23.53 11.86
CA LEU A 641 4.29 -22.52 12.72
C LEU A 641 4.99 -21.19 12.49
N GLY A 642 4.22 -20.13 12.31
CA GLY A 642 4.71 -18.77 12.19
C GLY A 642 4.16 -17.92 13.33
N ALA A 643 4.95 -16.97 13.85
CA ALA A 643 4.48 -15.93 14.72
C ALA A 643 5.31 -14.66 14.55
N SER A 644 4.64 -13.52 14.57
CA SER A 644 5.27 -12.21 14.49
C SER A 644 4.66 -11.26 15.49
N TYR A 645 5.48 -10.38 16.05
CA TYR A 645 5.04 -9.41 17.05
C TYR A 645 5.75 -8.08 16.84
N ALA A 646 5.02 -6.97 17.01
CA ALA A 646 5.56 -5.63 17.04
C ALA A 646 5.01 -4.84 18.23
N TYR A 647 5.91 -4.26 19.01
CA TYR A 647 5.62 -3.24 20.00
C TYR A 647 6.13 -1.92 19.52
N THR A 648 5.28 -0.87 19.48
CA THR A 648 5.65 0.48 19.09
C THR A 648 5.14 1.49 20.11
N HIS A 649 6.04 2.20 20.74
CA HIS A 649 5.73 3.30 21.65
C HIS A 649 6.23 4.62 21.08
N TRP A 650 5.39 5.63 21.08
CA TRP A 650 5.74 6.94 20.55
C TRP A 650 5.38 8.06 21.53
N ARG A 651 6.12 9.17 21.42
CA ARG A 651 5.87 10.41 22.14
C ARG A 651 6.06 11.58 21.19
N VAL A 652 4.97 12.28 20.89
CA VAL A 652 4.97 13.54 20.14
C VAL A 652 4.95 14.67 21.18
N PRO A 653 5.85 15.65 21.11
CA PRO A 653 5.77 16.81 22.00
C PRO A 653 4.52 17.64 21.66
N PRO A 654 3.83 18.22 22.65
CA PRO A 654 2.76 19.19 22.38
C PRO A 654 3.30 20.33 21.53
N THR A 655 2.60 20.67 20.46
CA THR A 655 3.05 21.63 19.46
C THR A 655 2.15 22.87 19.49
N PRO A 656 2.71 24.08 19.49
CA PRO A 656 1.92 25.29 19.31
C PRO A 656 1.20 25.25 17.96
N ASN A 657 -0.12 25.48 17.92
CA ASN A 657 -0.83 25.67 16.68
C ASN A 657 -0.57 27.09 16.16
N PRO A 658 0.27 27.26 15.12
CA PRO A 658 0.67 28.61 14.67
C PRO A 658 -0.45 29.32 13.91
N LEU A 659 -1.59 28.67 13.69
CA LEU A 659 -2.70 29.13 12.89
C LEU A 659 -3.88 29.59 13.78
N ALA A 660 -3.84 29.25 15.05
CA ALA A 660 -4.84 29.65 16.02
C ALA A 660 -4.37 30.88 16.83
N ALA A 661 -5.29 31.77 17.16
CA ALA A 661 -5.00 32.93 17.99
C ALA A 661 -4.40 32.51 19.35
N GLY A 662 -3.29 33.13 19.75
CA GLY A 662 -2.57 32.78 20.96
C GLY A 662 -1.70 31.54 20.89
N ASN A 663 -1.56 30.93 19.74
CA ASN A 663 -0.74 29.71 19.49
C ASN A 663 -0.93 28.64 20.58
N PRO A 664 -2.16 28.14 20.84
CA PRO A 664 -2.41 27.18 21.89
C PRO A 664 -1.63 25.88 21.63
N LEU A 665 -1.15 25.24 22.70
CA LEU A 665 -0.54 23.94 22.60
C LEU A 665 -1.60 22.92 22.21
N GLN A 666 -1.34 22.21 21.11
CA GLN A 666 -2.19 21.15 20.60
C GLN A 666 -1.51 19.80 20.79
N PRO A 667 -2.16 18.80 21.40
CA PRO A 667 -1.65 17.44 21.41
C PRO A 667 -1.71 16.87 19.99
N LEU A 668 -0.64 16.16 19.60
CA LEU A 668 -0.53 15.48 18.32
C LEU A 668 -0.30 13.99 18.54
N TYR A 669 -0.76 13.19 17.59
CA TYR A 669 -0.77 11.73 17.67
C TYR A 669 -0.16 11.10 16.42
N ILE A 670 0.42 9.91 16.60
CA ILE A 670 0.81 9.05 15.48
C ILE A 670 -0.39 8.19 15.10
N VAL A 671 -0.81 8.29 13.84
CA VAL A 671 -2.00 7.58 13.33
C VAL A 671 -1.70 6.12 12.96
N TYR A 672 -2.74 5.29 12.97
CA TYR A 672 -2.72 3.89 12.55
C TYR A 672 -1.59 3.03 13.15
N THR A 673 -1.06 3.43 14.31
CA THR A 673 0.07 2.76 14.95
C THR A 673 -0.33 2.25 16.32
N PRO A 674 -0.78 0.99 16.44
CA PRO A 674 -1.11 0.39 17.74
C PRO A 674 0.17 0.13 18.53
N ARG A 675 0.04 0.11 19.87
CA ARG A 675 1.17 -0.25 20.73
C ARG A 675 1.59 -1.70 20.56
N HIS A 676 0.64 -2.58 20.34
CA HIS A 676 0.84 -4.01 20.20
C HIS A 676 0.15 -4.50 18.95
N ALA A 677 0.87 -5.23 18.13
CA ALA A 677 0.35 -5.98 17.01
C ALA A 677 1.02 -7.36 16.97
N ALA A 678 0.27 -8.38 16.64
CA ALA A 678 0.76 -9.74 16.55
C ALA A 678 0.08 -10.48 15.40
N SER A 679 0.77 -11.41 14.81
CA SER A 679 0.18 -12.40 13.89
C SER A 679 0.73 -13.78 14.21
N GLY A 680 -0.07 -14.82 13.92
CA GLY A 680 0.34 -16.21 14.04
C GLY A 680 -0.19 -17.00 12.87
N SER A 681 0.55 -18.00 12.39
CA SER A 681 0.11 -18.90 11.33
C SER A 681 0.41 -20.36 11.64
N ILE A 682 -0.40 -21.22 11.06
CA ILE A 682 -0.26 -22.68 11.08
C ILE A 682 -0.41 -23.17 9.64
N ASP A 683 0.62 -23.85 9.14
CA ASP A 683 0.62 -24.53 7.86
C ASP A 683 0.78 -26.02 8.09
N TYR A 684 -0.22 -26.81 7.65
CA TYR A 684 -0.23 -28.24 7.84
C TYR A 684 -0.54 -28.96 6.52
N SER A 685 0.32 -29.93 6.15
CA SER A 685 0.19 -30.68 4.91
C SER A 685 0.09 -32.19 5.19
N ILE A 686 -0.96 -32.81 4.66
CA ILE A 686 -1.22 -34.25 4.80
C ILE A 686 -1.17 -34.87 3.41
N PRO A 687 -0.13 -35.63 3.03
CA PRO A 687 -0.11 -36.38 1.79
C PRO A 687 -1.29 -37.39 1.74
N ILE A 688 -1.96 -37.46 0.60
CA ILE A 688 -3.04 -38.42 0.35
C ILE A 688 -2.62 -39.34 -0.77
N GLY A 689 -2.59 -40.64 -0.51
CA GLY A 689 -2.30 -41.70 -1.51
C GLY A 689 -0.94 -42.35 -1.32
N GLY A 690 -0.87 -43.62 -1.62
CA GLY A 690 0.32 -44.48 -1.50
C GLY A 690 0.99 -44.74 -2.88
N GLY A 691 1.35 -43.72 -3.62
CA GLY A 691 2.04 -43.79 -4.90
C GLY A 691 2.90 -42.55 -5.12
N ASP A 692 3.62 -42.46 -6.23
CA ASP A 692 4.51 -41.35 -6.60
C ASP A 692 3.78 -39.99 -6.81
N GLY A 693 2.56 -39.82 -6.27
CA GLY A 693 1.74 -38.62 -6.41
C GLY A 693 1.91 -37.67 -5.23
N ASP A 694 2.23 -36.43 -5.51
CA ASP A 694 2.40 -35.31 -4.53
C ASP A 694 1.07 -34.77 -3.98
N THR A 695 -0.08 -35.43 -4.24
CA THR A 695 -1.39 -34.97 -3.82
C THR A 695 -1.47 -34.86 -2.30
N ALA A 696 -1.84 -33.67 -1.80
CA ALA A 696 -1.93 -33.42 -0.37
C ALA A 696 -3.16 -32.56 -0.01
N VAL A 697 -3.68 -32.79 1.19
CA VAL A 697 -4.55 -31.79 1.87
C VAL A 697 -3.67 -30.80 2.58
N ARG A 698 -3.80 -29.50 2.23
CA ARG A 698 -3.08 -28.41 2.89
C ARG A 698 -4.06 -27.53 3.65
N LEU A 699 -3.74 -27.25 4.89
CA LEU A 699 -4.46 -26.31 5.75
C LEU A 699 -3.53 -25.15 6.09
N HIS A 700 -3.99 -23.93 5.80
CA HIS A 700 -3.42 -22.70 6.30
C HIS A 700 -4.42 -22.00 7.21
N LEU A 701 -3.96 -21.57 8.38
CA LEU A 701 -4.70 -20.70 9.31
C LEU A 701 -3.79 -19.54 9.69
N ASP A 702 -4.30 -18.33 9.66
CA ASP A 702 -3.61 -17.17 10.22
C ASP A 702 -4.54 -16.32 11.08
N ALA A 703 -4.02 -15.88 12.24
CA ALA A 703 -4.72 -15.03 13.19
C ALA A 703 -3.93 -13.74 13.38
N ASN A 704 -4.60 -12.59 13.27
CA ASN A 704 -4.00 -11.28 13.29
C ASN A 704 -4.65 -10.40 14.36
N TYR A 705 -3.84 -9.86 15.28
CA TYR A 705 -4.25 -8.96 16.36
C TYR A 705 -3.64 -7.58 16.17
N SER A 706 -4.45 -6.54 16.34
CA SER A 706 -4.02 -5.15 16.38
C SER A 706 -4.67 -4.43 17.56
N GLY A 707 -3.89 -3.78 18.40
CA GLY A 707 -4.40 -2.93 19.47
C GLY A 707 -5.03 -1.63 18.96
N ARG A 708 -5.58 -0.83 19.88
CA ARG A 708 -6.14 0.51 19.54
C ARG A 708 -5.09 1.42 18.94
N ALA A 709 -5.48 2.24 17.96
CA ALA A 709 -4.61 3.23 17.31
C ALA A 709 -5.40 4.52 17.05
N HIS A 710 -4.72 5.68 17.08
CA HIS A 710 -5.32 6.93 16.66
C HIS A 710 -5.58 6.91 15.15
N THR A 711 -6.62 7.58 14.71
CA THR A 711 -7.01 7.67 13.30
C THR A 711 -6.81 9.07 12.71
N PHE A 712 -6.58 10.08 13.57
CA PHE A 712 -6.22 11.44 13.20
C PHE A 712 -5.02 11.91 14.02
N ASP A 713 -4.18 12.73 13.41
CA ASP A 713 -2.94 13.24 14.03
C ASP A 713 -3.18 14.40 15.00
N ASN A 714 -4.31 15.09 14.88
CA ASN A 714 -4.70 16.24 15.71
C ASN A 714 -5.93 15.97 16.59
N GLU A 715 -6.42 14.72 16.64
CA GLU A 715 -7.61 14.30 17.38
C GLU A 715 -7.40 13.04 18.22
N ASP A 716 -7.87 13.03 19.49
CA ASP A 716 -7.86 11.83 20.33
C ASP A 716 -9.03 10.90 19.99
N VAL A 717 -9.09 10.51 18.72
CA VAL A 717 -10.05 9.50 18.23
C VAL A 717 -9.29 8.23 17.83
N ARG A 718 -9.83 7.08 18.23
CA ARG A 718 -9.12 5.81 18.09
C ARG A 718 -9.97 4.76 17.39
N ALA A 719 -9.29 3.98 16.55
CA ALA A 719 -9.77 2.70 16.07
C ALA A 719 -9.91 1.69 17.23
N GLU A 720 -10.74 0.71 17.05
CA GLU A 720 -10.91 -0.39 18.00
C GLU A 720 -9.79 -1.42 17.85
N PRO A 721 -9.55 -2.24 18.89
CA PRO A 721 -8.70 -3.41 18.72
C PRO A 721 -9.38 -4.41 17.80
N SER A 722 -8.59 -5.17 17.05
CA SER A 722 -9.08 -6.18 16.10
C SER A 722 -8.44 -7.54 16.37
N PHE A 723 -9.19 -8.59 16.08
CA PHE A 723 -8.71 -9.96 16.02
C PHE A 723 -9.37 -10.67 14.84
N THR A 724 -8.64 -10.88 13.76
CA THR A 724 -9.14 -11.55 12.57
C THR A 724 -8.51 -12.92 12.41
N LEU A 725 -9.30 -13.90 11.98
CA LEU A 725 -8.86 -15.25 11.66
C LEU A 725 -9.16 -15.51 10.18
N ASN A 726 -8.15 -15.94 9.42
CA ASN A 726 -8.28 -16.35 8.03
C ASN A 726 -7.95 -17.84 7.91
N ALA A 727 -8.48 -18.49 6.88
CA ALA A 727 -8.29 -19.91 6.65
C ALA A 727 -8.27 -20.24 5.16
N ARG A 728 -7.45 -21.24 4.79
CA ARG A 728 -7.48 -21.88 3.46
C ARG A 728 -7.30 -23.38 3.63
N LEU A 729 -8.19 -24.14 3.02
CA LEU A 729 -8.11 -25.60 2.91
C LEU A 729 -8.01 -25.95 1.43
N SER A 730 -6.96 -26.69 1.06
CA SER A 730 -6.69 -27.03 -0.33
C SER A 730 -6.49 -28.54 -0.49
N LEU A 731 -7.07 -29.10 -1.54
CA LEU A 731 -6.65 -30.35 -2.11
C LEU A 731 -5.68 -30.03 -3.25
N ALA A 732 -4.40 -30.16 -2.96
CA ALA A 732 -3.32 -29.65 -3.79
C ALA A 732 -2.63 -30.74 -4.60
N ASP A 733 -2.06 -30.35 -5.73
CA ASP A 733 -1.19 -31.13 -6.60
C ASP A 733 -1.83 -32.43 -7.09
N ILE A 734 -3.12 -32.36 -7.45
CA ILE A 734 -3.84 -33.46 -8.08
C ILE A 734 -3.30 -33.61 -9.50
N SER A 735 -2.69 -34.76 -9.81
CA SER A 735 -2.21 -35.03 -11.17
C SER A 735 -3.37 -35.11 -12.17
N MET A 736 -3.30 -34.34 -13.26
CA MET A 736 -4.32 -34.33 -14.34
C MET A 736 -3.95 -35.21 -15.52
N GLY A 737 -3.09 -36.19 -15.34
CA GLY A 737 -2.68 -37.15 -16.37
C GLY A 737 -1.16 -37.23 -16.52
N GLN A 738 -0.69 -37.74 -17.68
CA GLN A 738 0.75 -37.99 -17.93
C GLN A 738 1.54 -36.73 -18.35
N GLY A 739 0.89 -35.58 -18.48
CA GLY A 739 1.51 -34.33 -18.98
C GLY A 739 2.11 -33.42 -17.92
N GLY A 740 2.18 -33.86 -16.66
CA GLY A 740 2.76 -33.08 -15.55
C GLY A 740 1.88 -31.92 -15.04
N GLN A 741 0.65 -31.79 -15.56
CA GLN A 741 -0.27 -30.77 -15.07
C GLN A 741 -0.79 -31.15 -13.68
N LEU A 742 -0.83 -30.16 -12.79
CA LEU A 742 -1.27 -30.29 -11.41
C LEU A 742 -2.44 -29.35 -11.12
N LEU A 743 -3.54 -29.91 -10.62
CA LEU A 743 -4.73 -29.19 -10.19
C LEU A 743 -4.72 -28.99 -8.69
N THR A 744 -5.03 -27.78 -8.23
CA THR A 744 -5.30 -27.48 -6.83
C THR A 744 -6.71 -26.91 -6.71
N LEU A 745 -7.51 -27.47 -5.80
CA LEU A 745 -8.83 -26.97 -5.44
C LEU A 745 -8.77 -26.41 -4.01
N SER A 746 -9.24 -25.20 -3.80
CA SER A 746 -9.15 -24.52 -2.50
C SER A 746 -10.48 -23.94 -2.06
N LEU A 747 -10.76 -24.06 -0.77
CA LEU A 747 -11.76 -23.29 -0.05
C LEU A 747 -11.03 -22.27 0.81
N TRP A 748 -11.36 -21.00 0.69
CA TRP A 748 -10.73 -19.92 1.46
C TRP A 748 -11.76 -19.08 2.19
N SER A 749 -11.35 -18.46 3.31
CA SER A 749 -12.14 -17.47 4.01
C SER A 749 -11.22 -16.41 4.63
N ARG A 750 -11.61 -15.15 4.49
CA ARG A 750 -11.04 -14.03 5.26
C ARG A 750 -12.06 -13.58 6.29
N ASN A 751 -11.56 -13.16 7.46
CA ASN A 751 -12.41 -12.85 8.62
C ASN A 751 -13.39 -13.99 8.93
N LEU A 752 -12.89 -15.22 9.09
CA LEU A 752 -13.67 -16.45 9.26
C LEU A 752 -14.71 -16.35 10.40
N LEU A 753 -14.39 -15.62 11.46
CA LEU A 753 -15.28 -15.45 12.62
C LEU A 753 -16.32 -14.34 12.43
N ASP A 754 -16.31 -13.64 11.28
CA ASP A 754 -17.09 -12.43 10.99
C ASP A 754 -16.95 -11.36 12.09
N GLU A 755 -15.71 -11.23 12.59
CA GLU A 755 -15.36 -10.23 13.59
C GLU A 755 -15.63 -8.83 13.04
N GLN A 756 -16.13 -7.95 13.90
CA GLN A 756 -16.47 -6.57 13.55
C GLN A 756 -15.70 -5.62 14.43
N HIS A 757 -14.98 -4.68 13.81
CA HIS A 757 -14.32 -3.57 14.49
C HIS A 757 -14.30 -2.31 13.65
N ILE A 758 -14.16 -1.19 14.30
CA ILE A 758 -13.95 0.12 13.69
C ILE A 758 -12.45 0.29 13.44
N TYR A 759 -12.04 0.27 12.16
CA TYR A 759 -10.63 0.50 11.80
C TYR A 759 -10.31 1.98 11.60
N ARG A 760 -11.31 2.83 11.33
CA ARG A 760 -11.19 4.28 11.20
C ARG A 760 -12.40 4.95 11.86
N ARG A 761 -12.14 5.89 12.73
CA ARG A 761 -13.15 6.72 13.38
C ARG A 761 -12.79 8.18 13.17
N SER A 762 -13.78 9.01 12.84
CA SER A 762 -13.65 10.44 12.63
C SER A 762 -14.61 11.16 13.54
N ASN A 763 -14.09 12.11 14.31
CA ASN A 763 -14.88 13.08 15.05
C ASN A 763 -14.95 14.40 14.24
N ALA A 764 -15.47 14.31 13.03
CA ALA A 764 -15.40 15.40 12.05
C ALA A 764 -16.14 16.70 12.49
N ASN A 765 -16.90 16.64 13.56
CA ASN A 765 -17.80 17.71 14.00
C ASN A 765 -17.57 18.09 15.46
N ARG A 766 -16.32 18.29 15.82
CA ARG A 766 -15.85 18.46 17.18
C ARG A 766 -16.42 19.64 17.93
N PHE A 767 -16.51 20.79 17.27
CA PHE A 767 -16.81 22.06 17.93
C PHE A 767 -17.65 22.97 17.07
N PRO A 768 -18.63 23.62 17.71
CA PRO A 768 -19.23 24.82 17.17
C PRO A 768 -18.19 25.92 17.14
N ILE A 769 -17.87 26.39 15.95
CA ILE A 769 -17.04 27.57 15.78
C ILE A 769 -17.98 28.77 15.63
N ASP A 770 -17.90 29.74 16.53
CA ASP A 770 -18.67 30.94 16.54
C ASP A 770 -20.21 30.77 16.51
N GLY A 771 -20.69 29.71 17.20
CA GLY A 771 -22.13 29.47 17.32
C GLY A 771 -22.79 28.95 16.03
N ASN A 772 -22.03 28.66 14.99
CA ASN A 772 -22.55 28.15 13.71
C ASN A 772 -22.28 26.67 13.53
N PHE A 773 -23.20 25.86 13.98
CA PHE A 773 -23.10 24.38 13.98
C PHE A 773 -23.64 23.82 12.66
N GLY A 774 -23.00 24.09 11.56
CA GLY A 774 -23.51 23.74 10.23
C GLY A 774 -23.49 22.25 9.89
N THR A 775 -23.21 21.34 10.84
CA THR A 775 -23.00 19.91 10.51
C THR A 775 -23.54 19.01 11.61
N VAL A 776 -23.89 17.77 11.27
CA VAL A 776 -24.28 16.73 12.22
C VAL A 776 -23.13 16.48 13.18
N ILE A 777 -23.39 16.57 14.48
CA ILE A 777 -22.40 16.32 15.53
C ILE A 777 -22.49 14.88 15.96
N GLY A 778 -21.47 14.12 15.63
CA GLY A 778 -21.34 12.72 15.99
C GLY A 778 -20.10 12.11 15.36
N ASP A 779 -19.73 10.91 15.79
CA ASP A 779 -18.61 10.21 15.23
C ASP A 779 -19.05 9.36 14.04
N TYR A 780 -18.26 9.42 12.99
CA TYR A 780 -18.37 8.56 11.83
C TYR A 780 -17.31 7.48 11.87
N ALA A 781 -17.68 6.27 11.43
CA ALA A 781 -16.77 5.14 11.44
C ALA A 781 -16.82 4.33 10.15
N ASN A 782 -15.66 3.81 9.76
CA ASN A 782 -15.52 2.75 8.78
C ASN A 782 -15.26 1.44 9.52
N PHE A 783 -16.02 0.42 9.19
CA PHE A 783 -15.89 -0.94 9.72
C PHE A 783 -15.04 -1.79 8.77
N ASN A 784 -14.36 -2.79 9.33
CA ASN A 784 -13.68 -3.80 8.54
C ASN A 784 -14.66 -4.56 7.62
N ALA A 785 -14.12 -5.23 6.60
CA ALA A 785 -14.92 -6.06 5.71
C ALA A 785 -15.62 -7.19 6.49
N PRO A 786 -16.85 -7.57 6.13
CA PRO A 786 -17.49 -8.78 6.64
C PRO A 786 -16.71 -10.02 6.21
N ARG A 787 -17.07 -11.19 6.77
CA ARG A 787 -16.50 -12.45 6.32
C ARG A 787 -16.69 -12.65 4.84
N THR A 788 -15.55 -12.83 4.13
CA THR A 788 -15.54 -13.26 2.73
C THR A 788 -15.06 -14.69 2.64
N PHE A 789 -15.60 -15.47 1.72
CA PHE A 789 -15.22 -16.85 1.47
C PHE A 789 -15.48 -17.24 0.02
N GLY A 790 -14.78 -18.24 -0.45
CA GLY A 790 -14.95 -18.68 -1.83
C GLY A 790 -14.22 -19.98 -2.14
N LEU A 791 -14.42 -20.42 -3.37
CA LEU A 791 -13.76 -21.56 -3.99
C LEU A 791 -12.80 -21.06 -5.07
N GLU A 792 -11.67 -21.73 -5.20
CA GLU A 792 -10.67 -21.45 -6.22
C GLU A 792 -10.12 -22.75 -6.80
N ALA A 793 -9.96 -22.78 -8.11
CA ALA A 793 -9.26 -23.83 -8.84
C ALA A 793 -8.02 -23.23 -9.50
N ALA A 794 -6.89 -23.90 -9.40
CA ALA A 794 -5.63 -23.49 -10.03
C ALA A 794 -4.99 -24.68 -10.73
N VAL A 795 -4.56 -24.49 -11.97
CA VAL A 795 -3.84 -25.49 -12.76
C VAL A 795 -2.44 -24.97 -13.02
N ARG A 796 -1.43 -25.75 -12.63
CA ARG A 796 -0.02 -25.54 -12.98
C ARG A 796 0.35 -26.51 -14.11
N PHE A 797 1.03 -26.03 -15.13
CA PHE A 797 1.43 -26.79 -16.30
C PHE A 797 2.81 -26.37 -16.81
#